data_e8f4b8eaf5f99810f4f2bd76869eb9d6
#
_entry.id   e8f4b8eaf5f99810f4f2bd76869eb9d6
#
_cell.length_a   1.000
_cell.length_b   1.000
_cell.length_c   1.000
_cell.angle_alpha   90.00
_cell.angle_beta   90.00
_cell.angle_gamma   90.00
#
_symmetry.space_group_name_H-M   'P 1'
#
loop_
_entity.id
_entity.type
_entity.pdbx_description
1 polymer ?
#
loop_
_entity_poly.entity_id
_entity_poly.type
_entity_poly.pdbx_seq_one_letter_code
_entity_poly.pdbx_strand_id
1 'polypeptide(L)'
;MTNFEQHTPMMQQYLRLKAENPEILLFYRMGDFYELFYDDAKKAAALLDISLTKRGQSAGQPIPMAGVPYHAVEGYLAKLVQLGESVAICEQVGDPATAKGPVERQIVRIVTPGTISDEALLPERQDNLIAAVYQEKDKFGLATLDMASGRFQLSEPASKESLQAELQRIQPVELLYCEDFEDHYLIENAKGLRRRPIWEFELKTAIEQLNRQFGTQDLRAFGVEKSLLGLCAAGCLLQYAKETQRTALPHIQSISLVQNNENIQLDAATRRNLELTQNLAGGTEHTLASVLDKCVTPMGSRLLKRWIHQPIRDREKLTLRQQTISQILQQDLVAEFQPHLQQVGDMERILARVALRSARPRDLTRLRTALAQIPAIQDYLNQQHCPQFAAFSQQIADFSAQLDLLERAIIENPPLLIRDGGVIAEGFNAELDEWRSLSDGATRYLEELEQRERETTGIDSLKIGFNAVHGYYIQIPQGQAHKAPIHYVRRQTLKNAERYIIPELKTYEDKVLKAKGAALALEKQLYEEIFDELLPHLGALQLASLALAELDVLTNLAERAETLNYVAPTFSDEIGVDIQNGRHPVVEQVSKNPFIANPVKLSADRHLLIITGPNMGGKSTYMRQTALITLMAYIGSFVPAESAMIGPIDRIFTRIGASDDLASGRSTFMVEMTEMANILHQATANSLVLIDEIGRGTSTYDGLSLAWACAEWLAQKVRSLTLFATHYFELTVLPEQLKGIANVHLDAVEHNDTIAFMHAVQEGAASKSYGLAVAALAGVPQSVIKLAKQKLAQLEKFSQQNNQLNVDAMQQQGQGELLLMEENEQKDALWQMIENFDPDEMSPKQALSYLYQLKKMQRG
;
A
#
# COMPACT_ATOMS: atom_id res chain seq x y z
N MET A 1 -40.60 -10.30 -6.58
CA MET A 1 -41.05 -10.03 -5.22
C MET A 1 -41.04 -11.34 -4.46
N THR A 2 -40.09 -11.50 -3.56
CA THR A 2 -39.98 -12.67 -2.70
C THR A 2 -41.16 -12.67 -1.72
N ASN A 3 -41.96 -13.72 -1.73
CA ASN A 3 -43.12 -13.83 -0.86
C ASN A 3 -42.64 -14.17 0.57
N PHE A 4 -42.25 -13.17 1.34
CA PHE A 4 -41.68 -13.30 2.69
C PHE A 4 -42.64 -14.03 3.66
N GLU A 5 -43.94 -13.97 3.42
CA GLU A 5 -44.97 -14.56 4.30
C GLU A 5 -44.90 -16.09 4.40
N GLN A 6 -44.28 -16.76 3.44
CA GLN A 6 -44.13 -18.24 3.43
C GLN A 6 -42.95 -18.70 4.31
N HIS A 7 -42.14 -17.81 4.81
CA HIS A 7 -40.98 -18.11 5.63
C HIS A 7 -41.28 -18.00 7.12
N THR A 8 -40.51 -18.71 7.94
CA THR A 8 -40.58 -18.54 9.40
C THR A 8 -40.20 -17.12 9.81
N PRO A 9 -40.71 -16.57 10.95
CA PRO A 9 -40.42 -15.19 11.36
C PRO A 9 -38.93 -14.84 11.40
N MET A 10 -38.09 -15.80 11.84
CA MET A 10 -36.64 -15.63 11.83
C MET A 10 -36.07 -15.52 10.40
N MET A 11 -36.53 -16.38 9.48
CA MET A 11 -36.09 -16.32 8.09
C MET A 11 -36.60 -15.09 7.36
N GLN A 12 -37.79 -14.59 7.70
CA GLN A 12 -38.28 -13.32 7.19
C GLN A 12 -37.35 -12.15 7.59
N GLN A 13 -36.91 -12.11 8.85
CA GLN A 13 -35.95 -11.11 9.31
C GLN A 13 -34.59 -11.23 8.57
N TYR A 14 -34.05 -12.45 8.44
CA TYR A 14 -32.83 -12.71 7.69
C TYR A 14 -32.93 -12.24 6.23
N LEU A 15 -33.98 -12.63 5.53
CA LEU A 15 -34.18 -12.32 4.12
C LEU A 15 -34.38 -10.81 3.87
N ARG A 16 -35.01 -10.08 4.81
CA ARG A 16 -35.10 -8.61 4.72
C ARG A 16 -33.72 -7.95 4.82
N LEU A 17 -32.91 -8.35 5.82
CA LEU A 17 -31.56 -7.83 5.98
C LEU A 17 -30.65 -8.19 4.79
N LYS A 18 -30.83 -9.40 4.24
CA LYS A 18 -30.10 -9.85 3.05
C LYS A 18 -30.51 -9.07 1.79
N ALA A 19 -31.77 -8.70 1.66
CA ALA A 19 -32.27 -7.91 0.53
C ALA A 19 -31.69 -6.47 0.50
N GLU A 20 -31.32 -5.92 1.65
CA GLU A 20 -30.60 -4.65 1.73
C GLU A 20 -29.16 -4.73 1.21
N ASN A 21 -28.54 -5.92 1.31
CA ASN A 21 -27.15 -6.16 0.94
C ASN A 21 -27.01 -7.49 0.17
N PRO A 22 -27.51 -7.60 -1.05
CA PRO A 22 -27.68 -8.89 -1.74
C PRO A 22 -26.35 -9.57 -2.08
N GLU A 23 -25.27 -8.82 -2.32
CA GLU A 23 -23.96 -9.36 -2.70
C GLU A 23 -23.02 -9.60 -1.53
N ILE A 24 -23.34 -9.08 -0.33
CA ILE A 24 -22.50 -9.13 0.87
C ILE A 24 -22.88 -10.34 1.71
N LEU A 25 -21.90 -11.11 2.17
CA LEU A 25 -22.15 -12.26 3.07
C LEU A 25 -22.74 -11.77 4.39
N LEU A 26 -23.87 -12.32 4.81
CA LEU A 26 -24.54 -11.92 6.05
C LEU A 26 -24.22 -12.88 7.18
N PHE A 27 -23.40 -12.44 8.14
CA PHE A 27 -23.11 -13.12 9.39
C PHE A 27 -24.19 -12.81 10.41
N TYR A 28 -25.15 -13.74 10.57
CA TYR A 28 -26.35 -13.55 11.36
C TYR A 28 -26.17 -14.18 12.75
N ARG A 29 -26.17 -13.37 13.80
CA ARG A 29 -25.91 -13.81 15.18
C ARG A 29 -26.98 -14.75 15.70
N MET A 30 -26.58 -15.94 16.10
CA MET A 30 -27.46 -16.98 16.69
C MET A 30 -26.76 -17.62 17.90
N GLY A 31 -27.04 -17.11 19.11
CA GLY A 31 -26.36 -17.58 20.31
C GLY A 31 -24.83 -17.42 20.22
N ASP A 32 -24.09 -18.52 20.29
CA ASP A 32 -22.62 -18.53 20.24
C ASP A 32 -22.05 -18.67 18.83
N PHE A 33 -22.88 -18.54 17.79
CA PHE A 33 -22.48 -18.65 16.39
C PHE A 33 -22.95 -17.45 15.58
N TYR A 34 -22.20 -17.17 14.51
CA TYR A 34 -22.71 -16.47 13.34
C TYR A 34 -23.13 -17.52 12.32
N GLU A 35 -24.38 -17.53 11.96
CA GLU A 35 -24.94 -18.46 10.99
C GLU A 35 -25.18 -17.77 9.66
N LEU A 36 -24.92 -18.47 8.57
CA LEU A 36 -25.19 -18.05 7.20
C LEU A 36 -26.20 -19.02 6.61
N PHE A 37 -27.08 -18.53 5.75
CA PHE A 37 -28.14 -19.32 5.16
C PHE A 37 -28.13 -19.20 3.62
N TYR A 38 -28.76 -20.15 2.96
CA TYR A 38 -28.97 -20.25 1.51
C TYR A 38 -27.64 -20.15 0.73
N ASP A 39 -27.55 -19.24 -0.23
CA ASP A 39 -26.37 -19.10 -1.08
C ASP A 39 -25.15 -18.55 -0.33
N ASP A 40 -25.38 -17.73 0.70
CA ASP A 40 -24.29 -17.27 1.59
C ASP A 40 -23.63 -18.44 2.32
N ALA A 41 -24.43 -19.41 2.76
CA ALA A 41 -23.93 -20.63 3.41
C ALA A 41 -23.08 -21.48 2.45
N LYS A 42 -23.53 -21.65 1.22
CA LYS A 42 -22.78 -22.39 0.19
C LYS A 42 -21.46 -21.68 -0.16
N LYS A 43 -21.52 -20.37 -0.37
CA LYS A 43 -20.36 -19.55 -0.68
C LYS A 43 -19.33 -19.57 0.46
N ALA A 44 -19.78 -19.32 1.68
CA ALA A 44 -18.91 -19.32 2.86
C ALA A 44 -18.31 -20.71 3.13
N ALA A 45 -19.09 -21.81 2.97
CA ALA A 45 -18.58 -23.17 3.13
C ALA A 45 -17.43 -23.46 2.15
N ALA A 46 -17.56 -23.02 0.89
CA ALA A 46 -16.54 -23.20 -0.13
C ALA A 46 -15.27 -22.34 0.15
N LEU A 47 -15.45 -21.08 0.57
CA LEU A 47 -14.32 -20.14 0.78
C LEU A 47 -13.56 -20.41 2.09
N LEU A 48 -14.27 -20.84 3.13
CA LEU A 48 -13.73 -21.02 4.49
C LEU A 48 -13.34 -22.46 4.81
N ASP A 49 -13.72 -23.41 3.94
CA ASP A 49 -13.60 -24.86 4.17
C ASP A 49 -14.32 -25.29 5.47
N ILE A 50 -15.57 -24.84 5.64
CA ILE A 50 -16.44 -25.20 6.76
C ILE A 50 -17.59 -26.08 6.30
N SER A 51 -18.15 -26.85 7.23
CA SER A 51 -19.24 -27.80 6.93
C SER A 51 -20.52 -27.08 6.50
N LEU A 52 -21.05 -27.45 5.35
CA LEU A 52 -22.38 -27.06 4.91
C LEU A 52 -23.40 -28.04 5.48
N THR A 53 -24.34 -27.56 6.28
CA THR A 53 -25.40 -28.34 6.94
C THR A 53 -26.78 -27.91 6.45
N LYS A 54 -27.84 -28.53 6.97
CA LYS A 54 -29.23 -28.17 6.69
C LYS A 54 -29.96 -27.95 8.02
N ARG A 55 -30.70 -26.83 8.10
CA ARG A 55 -31.46 -26.47 9.30
C ARG A 55 -32.93 -26.36 8.96
N GLY A 56 -33.74 -27.36 9.37
CA GLY A 56 -35.17 -27.32 9.20
C GLY A 56 -35.64 -27.11 7.77
N GLN A 57 -36.87 -26.62 7.61
CA GLN A 57 -37.46 -26.25 6.33
C GLN A 57 -38.12 -24.87 6.43
N SER A 58 -38.08 -24.13 5.34
CA SER A 58 -38.77 -22.87 5.18
C SER A 58 -39.28 -22.78 3.75
N ALA A 59 -40.52 -22.36 3.57
CA ALA A 59 -41.24 -22.43 2.29
C ALA A 59 -41.19 -23.82 1.61
N GLY A 60 -41.25 -24.91 2.41
CA GLY A 60 -41.25 -26.29 1.90
C GLY A 60 -39.89 -26.81 1.43
N GLN A 61 -38.81 -26.07 1.58
CA GLN A 61 -37.45 -26.46 1.17
C GLN A 61 -36.48 -26.50 2.37
N PRO A 62 -35.54 -27.46 2.41
CA PRO A 62 -34.48 -27.45 3.43
C PRO A 62 -33.62 -26.22 3.30
N ILE A 63 -33.23 -25.62 4.45
CA ILE A 63 -32.43 -24.40 4.50
C ILE A 63 -30.93 -24.79 4.57
N PRO A 64 -30.13 -24.56 3.53
CA PRO A 64 -28.67 -24.69 3.62
C PRO A 64 -28.14 -23.74 4.70
N MET A 65 -27.26 -24.22 5.57
CA MET A 65 -26.70 -23.46 6.67
C MET A 65 -25.21 -23.77 6.84
N ALA A 66 -24.42 -22.74 7.09
CA ALA A 66 -23.05 -22.83 7.60
C ALA A 66 -22.92 -21.89 8.79
N GLY A 67 -22.00 -22.17 9.69
CA GLY A 67 -21.83 -21.33 10.86
C GLY A 67 -20.39 -21.29 11.33
N VAL A 68 -20.00 -20.15 11.89
CA VAL A 68 -18.70 -19.93 12.51
C VAL A 68 -18.88 -19.56 13.98
N PRO A 69 -18.07 -20.11 14.90
CA PRO A 69 -18.15 -19.74 16.31
C PRO A 69 -17.88 -18.26 16.51
N TYR A 70 -18.69 -17.60 17.33
CA TYR A 70 -18.55 -16.17 17.63
C TYR A 70 -17.15 -15.79 18.14
N HIS A 71 -16.57 -16.61 19.01
CA HIS A 71 -15.25 -16.34 19.58
C HIS A 71 -14.10 -16.49 18.57
N ALA A 72 -14.32 -17.18 17.46
CA ALA A 72 -13.33 -17.41 16.40
C ALA A 72 -13.60 -16.59 15.12
N VAL A 73 -14.62 -15.73 15.11
CA VAL A 73 -15.09 -15.01 13.92
C VAL A 73 -13.98 -14.18 13.24
N GLU A 74 -13.05 -13.63 13.98
CA GLU A 74 -11.97 -12.80 13.44
C GLU A 74 -11.08 -13.55 12.45
N GLY A 75 -10.73 -14.79 12.76
CA GLY A 75 -9.93 -15.61 11.83
C GLY A 75 -10.66 -15.91 10.52
N TYR A 76 -11.98 -16.09 10.60
CA TYR A 76 -12.81 -16.30 9.40
C TYR A 76 -13.01 -15.00 8.61
N LEU A 77 -13.21 -13.87 9.29
CA LEU A 77 -13.27 -12.56 8.64
C LEU A 77 -11.95 -12.23 7.92
N ALA A 78 -10.80 -12.50 8.55
CA ALA A 78 -9.50 -12.30 7.93
C ALA A 78 -9.37 -13.05 6.61
N LYS A 79 -9.78 -14.33 6.58
CA LYS A 79 -9.79 -15.15 5.36
C LYS A 79 -10.68 -14.55 4.27
N LEU A 80 -11.91 -14.18 4.60
CA LEU A 80 -12.88 -13.65 3.64
C LEU A 80 -12.40 -12.31 3.06
N VAL A 81 -11.90 -11.43 3.91
CA VAL A 81 -11.36 -10.13 3.50
C VAL A 81 -10.15 -10.29 2.59
N GLN A 82 -9.23 -11.21 2.89
CA GLN A 82 -8.08 -11.52 2.02
C GLN A 82 -8.50 -12.05 0.65
N LEU A 83 -9.64 -12.73 0.57
CA LEU A 83 -10.25 -13.16 -0.68
C LEU A 83 -11.05 -12.06 -1.41
N GLY A 84 -11.07 -10.83 -0.84
CA GLY A 84 -11.80 -9.68 -1.42
C GLY A 84 -13.30 -9.66 -1.10
N GLU A 85 -13.78 -10.54 -0.20
CA GLU A 85 -15.18 -10.58 0.18
C GLU A 85 -15.53 -9.56 1.25
N SER A 86 -16.78 -9.09 1.21
CA SER A 86 -17.35 -8.23 2.23
C SER A 86 -18.36 -9.00 3.09
N VAL A 87 -18.43 -8.64 4.37
CA VAL A 87 -19.26 -9.33 5.35
C VAL A 87 -20.06 -8.33 6.16
N ALA A 88 -21.38 -8.46 6.17
CA ALA A 88 -22.27 -7.73 7.05
C ALA A 88 -22.40 -8.47 8.39
N ILE A 89 -22.02 -7.81 9.47
CA ILE A 89 -22.14 -8.33 10.84
C ILE A 89 -23.48 -7.92 11.42
N CYS A 90 -24.31 -8.92 11.72
CA CYS A 90 -25.64 -8.74 12.25
C CYS A 90 -25.71 -9.22 13.70
N GLU A 91 -25.99 -8.28 14.62
CA GLU A 91 -26.06 -8.51 16.06
C GLU A 91 -27.50 -8.46 16.59
N GLN A 92 -27.71 -9.10 17.73
CA GLN A 92 -28.97 -9.04 18.47
C GLN A 92 -29.09 -7.68 19.16
N VAL A 93 -30.25 -7.04 19.01
CA VAL A 93 -30.56 -5.75 19.63
C VAL A 93 -31.70 -5.98 20.64
N GLY A 94 -31.50 -5.48 21.87
CA GLY A 94 -32.43 -5.64 22.99
C GLY A 94 -32.14 -6.87 23.88
N ASP A 95 -32.93 -7.00 24.95
CA ASP A 95 -32.79 -8.07 25.93
C ASP A 95 -33.58 -9.32 25.48
N PRO A 96 -32.92 -10.47 25.29
CA PRO A 96 -33.59 -11.72 24.94
C PRO A 96 -34.65 -12.17 25.97
N ALA A 97 -34.49 -11.75 27.24
CA ALA A 97 -35.41 -12.14 28.31
C ALA A 97 -36.77 -11.42 28.27
N THR A 98 -36.81 -10.23 27.59
CA THR A 98 -38.01 -9.39 27.51
C THR A 98 -38.71 -9.48 26.15
N ALA A 99 -38.10 -10.14 25.15
CA ALA A 99 -38.61 -10.22 23.79
C ALA A 99 -39.84 -11.12 23.66
N LYS A 100 -40.97 -10.58 23.17
CA LYS A 100 -42.15 -11.32 22.75
C LYS A 100 -42.01 -11.74 21.30
N GLY A 101 -41.17 -12.76 21.00
CA GLY A 101 -40.91 -13.24 19.64
C GLY A 101 -39.40 -13.38 19.32
N PRO A 102 -39.03 -13.55 18.05
CA PRO A 102 -37.61 -13.54 17.69
C PRO A 102 -36.94 -12.23 18.10
N VAL A 103 -35.82 -12.31 18.81
CA VAL A 103 -35.02 -11.12 19.14
C VAL A 103 -34.68 -10.35 17.88
N GLU A 104 -34.86 -9.03 17.92
CA GLU A 104 -34.52 -8.14 16.79
C GLU A 104 -33.03 -8.21 16.51
N ARG A 105 -32.67 -8.16 15.23
CA ARG A 105 -31.29 -8.14 14.78
C ARG A 105 -31.09 -7.06 13.75
N GLN A 106 -29.96 -6.40 13.83
CA GLN A 106 -29.60 -5.31 12.94
C GLN A 106 -28.16 -5.48 12.46
N ILE A 107 -27.86 -5.02 11.23
CA ILE A 107 -26.50 -4.94 10.74
C ILE A 107 -25.83 -3.79 11.48
N VAL A 108 -24.86 -4.12 12.31
CA VAL A 108 -24.12 -3.15 13.12
C VAL A 108 -22.91 -2.59 12.37
N ARG A 109 -22.37 -3.37 11.43
CA ARG A 109 -21.23 -2.93 10.60
C ARG A 109 -21.10 -3.85 9.37
N ILE A 110 -20.53 -3.31 8.30
CA ILE A 110 -20.12 -4.08 7.12
C ILE A 110 -18.59 -4.05 7.07
N VAL A 111 -17.96 -5.21 7.13
CA VAL A 111 -16.51 -5.36 7.02
C VAL A 111 -16.17 -5.56 5.55
N THR A 112 -15.42 -4.62 4.97
CA THR A 112 -14.93 -4.71 3.59
C THR A 112 -13.40 -4.65 3.60
N PRO A 113 -12.71 -5.09 2.54
CA PRO A 113 -11.24 -5.00 2.48
C PRO A 113 -10.68 -3.62 2.77
N GLY A 114 -11.37 -2.56 2.33
CA GLY A 114 -10.92 -1.16 2.47
C GLY A 114 -11.33 -0.49 3.78
N THR A 115 -12.35 -0.99 4.47
CA THR A 115 -12.90 -0.33 5.67
C THR A 115 -12.55 -1.06 6.98
N ILE A 116 -11.54 -1.90 6.95
CA ILE A 116 -11.03 -2.61 8.13
C ILE A 116 -10.32 -1.62 9.07
N SER A 117 -10.60 -1.75 10.37
CA SER A 117 -9.89 -1.06 11.45
C SER A 117 -9.25 -2.02 12.46
N ASP A 118 -9.59 -3.30 12.40
CA ASP A 118 -9.10 -4.33 13.32
C ASP A 118 -7.64 -4.70 13.02
N GLU A 119 -6.79 -4.64 14.04
CA GLU A 119 -5.36 -4.95 13.94
C GLU A 119 -5.09 -6.37 13.38
N ALA A 120 -5.90 -7.34 13.80
CA ALA A 120 -5.73 -8.73 13.37
C ALA A 120 -5.96 -8.95 11.86
N LEU A 121 -6.64 -8.02 11.20
CA LEU A 121 -7.00 -8.09 9.79
C LEU A 121 -6.11 -7.23 8.90
N LEU A 122 -5.30 -6.35 9.47
CA LEU A 122 -4.50 -5.36 8.75
C LEU A 122 -3.03 -5.77 8.67
N PRO A 123 -2.38 -5.58 7.51
CA PRO A 123 -0.92 -5.64 7.43
C PRO A 123 -0.31 -4.55 8.32
N GLU A 124 0.58 -4.93 9.23
CA GLU A 124 1.11 -4.02 10.25
C GLU A 124 1.85 -2.82 9.63
N ARG A 125 2.75 -3.09 8.67
CA ARG A 125 3.69 -2.11 8.08
C ARG A 125 3.29 -1.63 6.69
N GLN A 126 2.00 -1.74 6.34
CA GLN A 126 1.47 -1.28 5.05
C GLN A 126 0.19 -0.46 5.27
N ASP A 127 -0.01 0.54 4.42
CA ASP A 127 -1.28 1.26 4.36
C ASP A 127 -2.39 0.35 3.80
N ASN A 128 -3.62 0.56 4.23
CA ASN A 128 -4.79 -0.16 3.74
C ASN A 128 -5.77 0.84 3.13
N LEU A 129 -5.55 1.19 1.87
CA LEU A 129 -6.26 2.28 1.21
C LEU A 129 -7.51 1.80 0.49
N ILE A 130 -8.61 2.48 0.74
CA ILE A 130 -9.77 2.48 -0.13
C ILE A 130 -9.71 3.75 -0.99
N ALA A 131 -10.09 3.63 -2.27
CA ALA A 131 -10.10 4.75 -3.19
C ALA A 131 -11.46 4.90 -3.89
N ALA A 132 -11.74 6.10 -4.36
CA ALA A 132 -12.85 6.37 -5.27
C ALA A 132 -12.35 7.17 -6.48
N VAL A 133 -12.82 6.80 -7.66
CA VAL A 133 -12.50 7.49 -8.92
C VAL A 133 -13.77 8.01 -9.57
N TYR A 134 -13.69 9.26 -10.01
CA TYR A 134 -14.73 9.93 -10.78
C TYR A 134 -14.16 10.46 -12.08
N GLN A 135 -14.93 10.35 -13.16
CA GLN A 135 -14.53 10.80 -14.50
C GLN A 135 -15.56 11.76 -15.05
N GLU A 136 -15.09 12.87 -15.59
CA GLU A 136 -15.86 13.76 -16.42
C GLU A 136 -15.10 14.04 -17.71
N LYS A 137 -15.52 13.41 -18.81
CA LYS A 137 -14.79 13.39 -20.10
C LYS A 137 -13.37 12.84 -19.92
N ASP A 138 -12.35 13.62 -20.30
CA ASP A 138 -10.92 13.24 -20.16
C ASP A 138 -10.27 13.68 -18.84
N LYS A 139 -11.06 14.13 -17.87
CA LYS A 139 -10.56 14.58 -16.57
C LYS A 139 -11.00 13.63 -15.47
N PHE A 140 -10.15 13.49 -14.46
CA PHE A 140 -10.33 12.53 -13.38
C PHE A 140 -10.23 13.19 -12.02
N GLY A 141 -11.06 12.72 -11.09
CA GLY A 141 -10.94 12.98 -9.67
C GLY A 141 -10.66 11.67 -8.95
N LEU A 142 -9.70 11.66 -8.05
CA LEU A 142 -9.31 10.50 -7.26
C LEU A 142 -9.27 10.88 -5.79
N ALA A 143 -9.95 10.13 -4.94
CA ALA A 143 -9.87 10.26 -3.50
C ALA A 143 -9.38 8.96 -2.87
N THR A 144 -8.64 9.06 -1.77
CA THR A 144 -8.12 7.92 -1.01
C THR A 144 -8.38 8.11 0.47
N LEU A 145 -8.72 7.03 1.16
CA LEU A 145 -8.94 7.01 2.59
C LEU A 145 -8.26 5.79 3.21
N ASP A 146 -7.51 6.01 4.26
CA ASP A 146 -7.05 4.95 5.16
C ASP A 146 -7.95 4.98 6.41
N MET A 147 -8.84 4.00 6.52
CA MET A 147 -9.77 3.87 7.64
C MET A 147 -9.06 3.66 8.98
N ALA A 148 -7.89 3.03 8.96
CA ALA A 148 -7.15 2.70 10.17
C ALA A 148 -6.34 3.88 10.74
N SER A 149 -6.15 4.95 9.98
CA SER A 149 -5.44 6.18 10.42
C SER A 149 -6.30 7.44 10.33
N GLY A 150 -7.35 7.43 9.53
CA GLY A 150 -8.18 8.60 9.23
C GLY A 150 -7.56 9.53 8.17
N ARG A 151 -6.48 9.12 7.50
CA ARG A 151 -5.83 9.91 6.45
C ARG A 151 -6.69 9.94 5.19
N PHE A 152 -7.16 11.12 4.84
CA PHE A 152 -8.04 11.36 3.71
C PHE A 152 -7.37 12.33 2.73
N GLN A 153 -7.23 11.91 1.47
CA GLN A 153 -6.53 12.68 0.45
C GLN A 153 -7.32 12.67 -0.85
N LEU A 154 -7.15 13.72 -1.64
CA LEU A 154 -7.67 13.78 -2.99
C LEU A 154 -6.62 14.29 -3.98
N SER A 155 -6.79 13.96 -5.25
CA SER A 155 -5.98 14.44 -6.37
C SER A 155 -6.83 14.52 -7.63
N GLU A 156 -6.34 15.29 -8.61
CA GLU A 156 -6.94 15.37 -9.95
C GLU A 156 -5.88 15.00 -11.00
N PRO A 157 -5.74 13.71 -11.34
CA PRO A 157 -4.86 13.28 -12.41
C PRO A 157 -5.19 13.97 -13.73
N ALA A 158 -4.18 14.56 -14.37
CA ALA A 158 -4.38 15.39 -15.58
C ALA A 158 -4.59 14.57 -16.86
N SER A 159 -4.27 13.28 -16.85
CA SER A 159 -4.38 12.37 -17.98
C SER A 159 -4.66 10.93 -17.54
N LYS A 160 -4.98 10.06 -18.50
CA LYS A 160 -5.17 8.61 -18.28
C LYS A 160 -3.91 7.95 -17.72
N GLU A 161 -2.75 8.29 -18.25
CA GLU A 161 -1.45 7.80 -17.78
C GLU A 161 -1.17 8.24 -16.35
N SER A 162 -1.53 9.48 -16.01
CA SER A 162 -1.39 10.03 -14.66
C SER A 162 -2.31 9.32 -13.67
N LEU A 163 -3.55 9.02 -14.05
CA LEU A 163 -4.46 8.22 -13.24
C LEU A 163 -3.91 6.81 -13.00
N GLN A 164 -3.41 6.16 -14.06
CA GLN A 164 -2.84 4.83 -13.98
C GLN A 164 -1.60 4.79 -13.06
N ALA A 165 -0.73 5.81 -13.15
CA ALA A 165 0.42 5.95 -12.28
C ALA A 165 0.01 6.12 -10.81
N GLU A 166 -1.03 6.91 -10.54
CA GLU A 166 -1.57 7.11 -9.19
C GLU A 166 -2.22 5.83 -8.64
N LEU A 167 -3.05 5.15 -9.41
CA LEU A 167 -3.66 3.87 -8.99
C LEU A 167 -2.60 2.82 -8.68
N GLN A 168 -1.52 2.76 -9.46
CA GLN A 168 -0.42 1.85 -9.18
C GLN A 168 0.40 2.27 -7.95
N ARG A 169 0.53 3.57 -7.67
CA ARG A 169 1.17 4.07 -6.46
C ARG A 169 0.41 3.70 -5.20
N ILE A 170 -0.91 3.93 -5.20
CA ILE A 170 -1.74 3.72 -4.02
C ILE A 170 -2.15 2.26 -3.82
N GLN A 171 -2.20 1.47 -4.88
CA GLN A 171 -2.61 0.05 -4.86
C GLN A 171 -3.81 -0.20 -3.94
N PRO A 172 -4.96 0.44 -4.22
CA PRO A 172 -6.09 0.36 -3.31
C PRO A 172 -6.56 -1.09 -3.16
N VAL A 173 -6.91 -1.48 -1.94
CA VAL A 173 -7.49 -2.81 -1.68
C VAL A 173 -8.95 -2.88 -2.09
N GLU A 174 -9.57 -1.71 -2.26
CA GLU A 174 -10.94 -1.55 -2.72
C GLU A 174 -11.04 -0.24 -3.50
N LEU A 175 -11.65 -0.28 -4.69
CA LEU A 175 -11.82 0.87 -5.58
C LEU A 175 -13.29 1.09 -5.94
N LEU A 176 -13.82 2.22 -5.51
CA LEU A 176 -15.15 2.70 -5.89
C LEU A 176 -15.07 3.44 -7.21
N TYR A 177 -16.02 3.21 -8.11
CA TYR A 177 -16.10 3.93 -9.37
C TYR A 177 -17.55 4.27 -9.74
N CYS A 178 -17.72 5.40 -10.44
CA CYS A 178 -19.03 5.84 -10.91
C CYS A 178 -19.57 4.86 -11.96
N GLU A 179 -20.88 4.62 -11.95
CA GLU A 179 -21.54 3.79 -12.96
C GLU A 179 -21.35 4.29 -14.39
N ASP A 180 -21.09 5.58 -14.58
CA ASP A 180 -20.83 6.23 -15.87
C ASP A 180 -19.33 6.33 -16.21
N PHE A 181 -18.46 5.64 -15.47
CA PHE A 181 -17.05 5.63 -15.75
C PHE A 181 -16.76 4.96 -17.11
N GLU A 182 -16.20 5.71 -18.06
CA GLU A 182 -16.06 5.25 -19.46
C GLU A 182 -14.78 4.40 -19.68
N ASP A 183 -13.67 4.78 -19.06
CA ASP A 183 -12.35 4.18 -19.31
C ASP A 183 -12.09 2.93 -18.44
N HIS A 184 -12.97 1.95 -18.46
CA HIS A 184 -12.91 0.75 -17.59
C HIS A 184 -11.57 0.02 -17.63
N TYR A 185 -10.87 0.02 -18.77
CA TYR A 185 -9.57 -0.63 -18.92
C TYR A 185 -8.48 -0.06 -17.98
N LEU A 186 -8.65 1.19 -17.47
CA LEU A 186 -7.73 1.78 -16.51
C LEU A 186 -7.85 1.18 -15.10
N ILE A 187 -9.02 0.62 -14.78
CA ILE A 187 -9.36 0.11 -13.45
C ILE A 187 -9.60 -1.40 -13.40
N GLU A 188 -9.68 -2.09 -14.54
CA GLU A 188 -10.04 -3.52 -14.62
C GLU A 188 -9.14 -4.44 -13.79
N ASN A 189 -7.87 -4.07 -13.61
CA ASN A 189 -6.90 -4.82 -12.81
C ASN A 189 -6.87 -4.40 -11.33
N ALA A 190 -7.69 -3.42 -10.92
CA ALA A 190 -7.77 -3.00 -9.53
C ALA A 190 -8.54 -4.05 -8.69
N LYS A 191 -8.08 -4.25 -7.45
CA LYS A 191 -8.76 -5.16 -6.53
C LYS A 191 -10.03 -4.52 -5.97
N GLY A 192 -10.99 -5.36 -5.60
CA GLY A 192 -12.18 -4.91 -4.87
C GLY A 192 -12.99 -3.82 -5.58
N LEU A 193 -13.21 -3.94 -6.90
CA LEU A 193 -13.99 -2.98 -7.68
C LEU A 193 -15.44 -2.93 -7.17
N ARG A 194 -15.92 -1.71 -6.89
CA ARG A 194 -17.29 -1.45 -6.46
C ARG A 194 -17.92 -0.35 -7.31
N ARG A 195 -18.92 -0.70 -8.08
CA ARG A 195 -19.72 0.26 -8.85
C ARG A 195 -20.63 1.03 -7.91
N ARG A 196 -20.66 2.36 -8.05
CA ARG A 196 -21.53 3.25 -7.26
C ARG A 196 -22.37 4.12 -8.18
N PRO A 197 -23.60 4.43 -7.79
CA PRO A 197 -24.50 5.26 -8.60
C PRO A 197 -24.00 6.71 -8.71
N ILE A 198 -24.31 7.36 -9.82
CA ILE A 198 -23.82 8.71 -10.15
C ILE A 198 -24.18 9.76 -9.11
N TRP A 199 -25.32 9.63 -8.44
CA TRP A 199 -25.77 10.62 -7.44
C TRP A 199 -24.88 10.66 -6.18
N GLU A 200 -24.07 9.64 -5.92
CA GLU A 200 -23.09 9.66 -4.84
C GLU A 200 -21.85 10.52 -5.17
N PHE A 201 -21.67 10.86 -6.43
CA PHE A 201 -20.60 11.75 -6.91
C PHE A 201 -21.07 13.19 -7.16
N GLU A 202 -22.24 13.56 -6.67
CA GLU A 202 -22.79 14.89 -6.85
C GLU A 202 -22.02 15.92 -6.00
N LEU A 203 -21.45 16.95 -6.66
CA LEU A 203 -20.51 17.90 -6.06
C LEU A 203 -21.08 18.65 -4.85
N LYS A 204 -22.32 19.12 -4.95
CA LYS A 204 -22.94 19.90 -3.87
C LYS A 204 -23.12 19.05 -2.62
N THR A 205 -23.64 17.85 -2.78
CA THR A 205 -23.82 16.87 -1.71
C THR A 205 -22.48 16.48 -1.10
N ALA A 206 -21.44 16.28 -1.91
CA ALA A 206 -20.09 15.99 -1.46
C ALA A 206 -19.52 17.11 -0.56
N ILE A 207 -19.63 18.37 -0.99
CA ILE A 207 -19.17 19.52 -0.20
C ILE A 207 -19.94 19.65 1.12
N GLU A 208 -21.26 19.46 1.11
CA GLU A 208 -22.08 19.51 2.32
C GLU A 208 -21.70 18.39 3.32
N GLN A 209 -21.47 17.18 2.83
CA GLN A 209 -21.05 16.04 3.65
C GLN A 209 -19.66 16.23 4.25
N LEU A 210 -18.70 16.76 3.48
CA LEU A 210 -17.35 17.04 3.92
C LEU A 210 -17.33 18.16 4.96
N ASN A 211 -18.05 19.27 4.73
CA ASN A 211 -18.19 20.35 5.69
C ASN A 211 -18.80 19.87 7.02
N ARG A 212 -19.82 19.02 6.95
CA ARG A 212 -20.45 18.41 8.15
C ARG A 212 -19.46 17.49 8.87
N GLN A 213 -18.65 16.73 8.11
CA GLN A 213 -17.66 15.83 8.70
C GLN A 213 -16.58 16.58 9.47
N PHE A 214 -16.07 17.68 8.90
CA PHE A 214 -14.97 18.45 9.50
C PHE A 214 -15.46 19.57 10.43
N GLY A 215 -16.77 19.80 10.52
CA GLY A 215 -17.34 20.87 11.34
C GLY A 215 -17.01 22.28 10.80
N THR A 216 -16.85 22.43 9.48
CA THR A 216 -16.46 23.66 8.80
C THR A 216 -17.62 24.24 7.97
N GLN A 217 -17.53 25.53 7.67
CA GLN A 217 -18.50 26.19 6.78
C GLN A 217 -18.12 26.03 5.30
N ASP A 218 -16.82 25.93 5.02
CA ASP A 218 -16.27 25.71 3.68
C ASP A 218 -14.97 24.88 3.76
N LEU A 219 -14.43 24.50 2.60
CA LEU A 219 -13.25 23.66 2.49
C LEU A 219 -11.95 24.44 2.19
N ARG A 220 -11.98 25.78 2.24
CA ARG A 220 -10.83 26.63 1.93
C ARG A 220 -9.64 26.40 2.87
N ALA A 221 -9.92 26.13 4.13
CA ALA A 221 -8.87 25.83 5.12
C ALA A 221 -8.02 24.60 4.77
N PHE A 222 -8.57 23.70 3.95
CA PHE A 222 -7.87 22.49 3.49
C PHE A 222 -7.22 22.67 2.10
N GLY A 223 -7.46 23.79 1.40
CA GLY A 223 -6.93 24.07 0.06
C GLY A 223 -7.47 23.18 -1.05
N VAL A 224 -8.64 22.56 -0.85
CA VAL A 224 -9.23 21.58 -1.78
C VAL A 224 -10.41 22.12 -2.58
N GLU A 225 -10.83 23.35 -2.35
CA GLU A 225 -12.05 23.95 -2.92
C GLU A 225 -12.07 24.04 -4.46
N LYS A 226 -10.90 23.99 -5.09
CA LYS A 226 -10.75 24.05 -6.56
C LYS A 226 -10.75 22.69 -7.23
N SER A 227 -10.58 21.63 -6.46
CA SER A 227 -10.45 20.25 -6.96
C SER A 227 -11.83 19.58 -7.05
N LEU A 228 -12.65 20.05 -7.98
CA LEU A 228 -14.07 19.71 -8.05
C LEU A 228 -14.34 18.23 -8.28
N LEU A 229 -13.57 17.59 -9.18
CA LEU A 229 -13.72 16.16 -9.46
C LEU A 229 -13.19 15.31 -8.31
N GLY A 230 -12.09 15.75 -7.70
CA GLY A 230 -11.55 15.12 -6.48
C GLY A 230 -12.56 15.17 -5.33
N LEU A 231 -13.29 16.28 -5.17
CA LEU A 231 -14.35 16.41 -4.17
C LEU A 231 -15.54 15.49 -4.45
N CYS A 232 -15.95 15.30 -5.71
CA CYS A 232 -16.98 14.32 -6.07
C CYS A 232 -16.57 12.90 -5.63
N ALA A 233 -15.35 12.50 -5.93
CA ALA A 233 -14.80 11.21 -5.49
C ALA A 233 -14.71 11.10 -3.96
N ALA A 234 -14.28 12.17 -3.27
CA ALA A 234 -14.18 12.21 -1.81
C ALA A 234 -15.56 12.10 -1.13
N GLY A 235 -16.59 12.72 -1.69
CA GLY A 235 -17.98 12.61 -1.20
C GLY A 235 -18.48 11.17 -1.23
N CYS A 236 -18.34 10.49 -2.37
CA CYS A 236 -18.70 9.08 -2.51
C CYS A 236 -17.94 8.21 -1.51
N LEU A 237 -16.63 8.42 -1.37
CA LEU A 237 -15.78 7.64 -0.48
C LEU A 237 -16.17 7.83 1.00
N LEU A 238 -16.43 9.06 1.44
CA LEU A 238 -16.87 9.34 2.80
C LEU A 238 -18.24 8.74 3.10
N GLN A 239 -19.17 8.83 2.15
CA GLN A 239 -20.50 8.22 2.26
C GLN A 239 -20.39 6.71 2.42
N TYR A 240 -19.61 6.05 1.57
CA TYR A 240 -19.39 4.61 1.64
C TYR A 240 -18.75 4.18 2.98
N ALA A 241 -17.77 4.94 3.47
CA ALA A 241 -17.15 4.67 4.76
C ALA A 241 -18.17 4.77 5.91
N LYS A 242 -19.06 5.75 5.91
CA LYS A 242 -20.14 5.91 6.90
C LYS A 242 -21.19 4.81 6.81
N GLU A 243 -21.57 4.42 5.62
CA GLU A 243 -22.53 3.33 5.38
C GLU A 243 -22.02 1.99 5.88
N THR A 244 -20.74 1.71 5.66
CA THR A 244 -20.11 0.43 6.06
C THR A 244 -19.82 0.36 7.55
N GLN A 245 -19.35 1.43 8.17
CA GLN A 245 -19.05 1.47 9.60
C GLN A 245 -20.28 1.69 10.48
N ARG A 246 -21.33 2.27 9.94
CA ARG A 246 -22.59 2.61 10.64
C ARG A 246 -22.39 3.42 11.91
N THR A 247 -21.32 4.22 11.94
CA THR A 247 -20.96 5.10 13.06
C THR A 247 -20.38 6.42 12.53
N ALA A 248 -20.30 7.42 13.40
CA ALA A 248 -19.49 8.60 13.13
C ALA A 248 -18.02 8.21 12.97
N LEU A 249 -17.28 8.96 12.16
CA LEU A 249 -15.87 8.73 11.86
C LEU A 249 -15.02 9.89 12.40
N PRO A 250 -14.96 10.09 13.75
CA PRO A 250 -14.36 11.28 14.34
C PRO A 250 -12.84 11.37 14.14
N HIS A 251 -12.17 10.28 13.77
CA HIS A 251 -10.75 10.27 13.42
C HIS A 251 -10.46 10.85 12.02
N ILE A 252 -11.47 11.01 11.16
CA ILE A 252 -11.33 11.67 9.86
C ILE A 252 -11.61 13.16 10.08
N GLN A 253 -10.56 13.93 10.37
CA GLN A 253 -10.66 15.34 10.78
C GLN A 253 -10.26 16.34 9.70
N SER A 254 -9.59 15.88 8.64
CA SER A 254 -9.10 16.73 7.57
C SER A 254 -9.04 15.99 6.24
N ILE A 255 -8.94 16.77 5.17
CA ILE A 255 -8.66 16.27 3.83
C ILE A 255 -7.53 17.08 3.24
N SER A 256 -6.62 16.43 2.50
CA SER A 256 -5.49 17.10 1.87
C SER A 256 -5.48 16.89 0.36
N LEU A 257 -5.01 17.89 -0.37
CA LEU A 257 -4.78 17.82 -1.81
C LEU A 257 -3.36 17.29 -2.07
N VAL A 258 -3.26 16.23 -2.85
CA VAL A 258 -1.97 15.75 -3.38
C VAL A 258 -1.68 16.50 -4.67
N GLN A 259 -0.72 17.42 -4.61
CA GLN A 259 -0.29 18.20 -5.78
C GLN A 259 0.87 17.50 -6.49
N ASN A 260 0.67 17.16 -7.76
CA ASN A 260 1.67 16.44 -8.54
C ASN A 260 2.97 17.24 -8.77
N ASN A 261 2.92 18.58 -8.71
CA ASN A 261 4.08 19.44 -8.89
C ASN A 261 4.95 19.60 -7.64
N GLU A 262 4.48 19.20 -6.47
CA GLU A 262 5.25 19.24 -5.21
C GLU A 262 6.17 18.03 -5.03
N ASN A 263 5.94 16.97 -5.81
CA ASN A 263 6.70 15.74 -5.73
C ASN A 263 7.41 15.42 -7.05
N ILE A 264 8.49 14.63 -6.97
CA ILE A 264 9.05 14.00 -8.15
C ILE A 264 8.03 13.01 -8.73
N GLN A 265 7.71 13.19 -10.00
CA GLN A 265 6.80 12.31 -10.70
C GLN A 265 7.50 10.99 -11.05
N LEU A 266 6.89 9.89 -10.69
CA LEU A 266 7.31 8.54 -11.04
C LEU A 266 6.16 7.85 -11.75
N ASP A 267 6.37 7.37 -12.97
CA ASP A 267 5.38 6.56 -13.66
C ASP A 267 5.33 5.12 -13.13
N ALA A 268 4.39 4.36 -13.61
CA ALA A 268 4.17 2.99 -13.20
C ALA A 268 5.38 2.08 -13.50
N ALA A 269 5.96 2.23 -14.68
CA ALA A 269 7.12 1.47 -15.12
C ALA A 269 8.33 1.77 -14.23
N THR A 270 8.56 3.04 -13.91
CA THR A 270 9.66 3.48 -13.06
C THR A 270 9.57 2.91 -11.65
N ARG A 271 8.39 2.96 -11.01
CA ARG A 271 8.19 2.38 -9.66
C ARG A 271 8.52 0.89 -9.64
N ARG A 272 8.07 0.15 -10.64
CA ARG A 272 8.36 -1.28 -10.80
C ARG A 272 9.83 -1.54 -11.08
N ASN A 273 10.43 -0.83 -12.04
CA ASN A 273 11.79 -1.06 -12.47
C ASN A 273 12.83 -0.69 -11.40
N LEU A 274 12.54 0.27 -10.53
CA LEU A 274 13.39 0.65 -9.40
C LEU A 274 13.18 -0.23 -8.16
N GLU A 275 12.21 -1.12 -8.18
CA GLU A 275 11.90 -2.03 -7.06
C GLU A 275 11.83 -1.31 -5.71
N LEU A 276 11.00 -0.27 -5.64
CA LEU A 276 10.96 0.63 -4.48
C LEU A 276 10.47 -0.05 -3.21
N THR A 277 9.32 -0.74 -3.28
CA THR A 277 8.69 -1.45 -2.15
C THR A 277 8.29 -2.88 -2.48
N GLN A 278 8.26 -3.22 -3.77
CA GLN A 278 8.03 -4.57 -4.28
C GLN A 278 9.06 -4.88 -5.34
N ASN A 279 9.60 -6.09 -5.32
CA ASN A 279 10.50 -6.59 -6.35
C ASN A 279 9.72 -7.07 -7.60
N LEU A 280 10.42 -7.34 -8.69
CA LEU A 280 9.81 -7.78 -9.95
C LEU A 280 9.03 -9.10 -9.83
N ALA A 281 9.32 -9.92 -8.82
CA ALA A 281 8.59 -11.16 -8.52
C ALA A 281 7.35 -10.94 -7.63
N GLY A 282 7.07 -9.69 -7.21
CA GLY A 282 5.95 -9.33 -6.33
C GLY A 282 6.22 -9.46 -4.82
N GLY A 283 7.44 -9.85 -4.43
CA GLY A 283 7.87 -9.90 -3.04
C GLY A 283 8.34 -8.54 -2.51
N THR A 284 8.60 -8.46 -1.21
CA THR A 284 9.09 -7.25 -0.54
C THR A 284 10.59 -7.28 -0.24
N GLU A 285 11.23 -8.44 -0.43
CA GLU A 285 12.66 -8.61 -0.22
C GLU A 285 13.47 -7.95 -1.35
N HIS A 286 14.70 -7.52 -1.03
CA HIS A 286 15.61 -6.91 -2.00
C HIS A 286 15.05 -5.66 -2.70
N THR A 287 14.27 -4.88 -1.97
CA THR A 287 13.73 -3.59 -2.42
C THR A 287 14.44 -2.44 -1.71
N LEU A 288 14.29 -1.20 -2.21
CA LEU A 288 14.80 -0.02 -1.52
C LEU A 288 14.24 0.06 -0.09
N ALA A 289 12.92 -0.16 0.05
CA ALA A 289 12.27 -0.16 1.36
C ALA A 289 12.84 -1.23 2.29
N SER A 290 13.16 -2.43 1.80
CA SER A 290 13.73 -3.50 2.65
C SER A 290 15.09 -3.15 3.25
N VAL A 291 15.85 -2.31 2.57
CA VAL A 291 17.15 -1.80 3.05
C VAL A 291 16.97 -0.65 4.03
N LEU A 292 16.08 0.30 3.71
CA LEU A 292 15.91 1.52 4.49
C LEU A 292 14.99 1.36 5.70
N ASP A 293 13.99 0.46 5.66
CA ASP A 293 12.97 0.33 6.70
C ASP A 293 13.44 -0.56 7.86
N LYS A 294 14.02 0.09 8.85
CA LYS A 294 14.28 -0.46 10.18
C LYS A 294 13.55 0.35 11.27
N CYS A 295 12.50 1.06 10.88
CA CYS A 295 11.65 1.79 11.80
C CYS A 295 11.18 0.89 12.94
N VAL A 296 11.24 1.39 14.17
CA VAL A 296 10.84 0.62 15.35
C VAL A 296 9.33 0.65 15.57
N THR A 297 8.63 1.59 14.94
CA THR A 297 7.17 1.69 14.96
C THR A 297 6.55 1.29 13.62
N PRO A 298 5.39 0.61 13.61
CA PRO A 298 4.67 0.33 12.36
C PRO A 298 4.24 1.60 11.61
N MET A 299 3.84 2.66 12.34
CA MET A 299 3.44 3.93 11.76
C MET A 299 4.62 4.64 11.08
N GLY A 300 5.82 4.58 11.63
CA GLY A 300 7.05 5.07 10.99
C GLY A 300 7.38 4.31 9.72
N SER A 301 7.27 2.97 9.72
CA SER A 301 7.45 2.13 8.55
C SER A 301 6.48 2.50 7.40
N ARG A 302 5.20 2.72 7.70
CA ARG A 302 4.22 3.19 6.73
C ARG A 302 4.57 4.58 6.19
N LEU A 303 4.99 5.50 7.05
CA LEU A 303 5.39 6.85 6.66
C LEU A 303 6.62 6.83 5.75
N LEU A 304 7.65 6.05 6.06
CA LEU A 304 8.85 5.92 5.21
C LEU A 304 8.50 5.40 3.81
N LYS A 305 7.63 4.41 3.70
CA LYS A 305 7.17 3.91 2.39
C LYS A 305 6.41 4.97 1.60
N ARG A 306 5.58 5.78 2.27
CA ARG A 306 4.94 6.95 1.65
C ARG A 306 5.97 7.94 1.12
N TRP A 307 7.02 8.25 1.88
CA TRP A 307 8.10 9.13 1.42
C TRP A 307 8.83 8.57 0.20
N ILE A 308 9.12 7.28 0.18
CA ILE A 308 9.75 6.60 -0.97
C ILE A 308 8.88 6.72 -2.23
N HIS A 309 7.56 6.60 -2.09
CA HIS A 309 6.64 6.71 -3.22
C HIS A 309 6.30 8.14 -3.64
N GLN A 310 6.54 9.12 -2.77
CA GLN A 310 6.28 10.54 -2.99
C GLN A 310 7.49 11.39 -2.56
N PRO A 311 8.62 11.31 -3.29
CA PRO A 311 9.78 12.15 -2.99
C PRO A 311 9.41 13.61 -3.21
N ILE A 312 9.68 14.46 -2.22
CA ILE A 312 9.26 15.87 -2.23
C ILE A 312 10.29 16.75 -2.95
N ARG A 313 9.83 17.84 -3.59
CA ARG A 313 10.69 18.82 -4.25
C ARG A 313 10.98 20.05 -3.39
N ASP A 314 10.35 20.15 -2.23
CA ASP A 314 10.55 21.22 -1.26
C ASP A 314 11.93 21.12 -0.60
N ARG A 315 12.85 21.95 -1.04
CA ARG A 315 14.24 21.96 -0.57
C ARG A 315 14.39 22.37 0.89
N GLU A 316 13.54 23.23 1.39
CA GLU A 316 13.58 23.65 2.79
C GLU A 316 13.27 22.45 3.70
N LYS A 317 12.21 21.71 3.37
CA LYS A 317 11.85 20.48 4.09
C LYS A 317 12.94 19.41 3.98
N LEU A 318 13.51 19.21 2.78
CA LEU A 318 14.61 18.26 2.58
C LEU A 318 15.84 18.61 3.40
N THR A 319 16.25 19.89 3.38
CA THR A 319 17.38 20.38 4.17
C THR A 319 17.13 20.21 5.65
N LEU A 320 15.90 20.49 6.12
CA LEU A 320 15.50 20.31 7.51
C LEU A 320 15.59 18.84 7.96
N ARG A 321 15.12 17.91 7.12
CA ARG A 321 15.27 16.45 7.38
C ARG A 321 16.73 16.04 7.49
N GLN A 322 17.58 16.49 6.58
CA GLN A 322 19.02 16.18 6.58
C GLN A 322 19.74 16.79 7.80
N GLN A 323 19.40 18.02 8.18
CA GLN A 323 19.92 18.65 9.40
C GLN A 323 19.50 17.87 10.65
N THR A 324 18.26 17.41 10.69
CA THR A 324 17.74 16.61 11.80
C THR A 324 18.48 15.26 11.89
N ILE A 325 18.68 14.58 10.76
CA ILE A 325 19.47 13.34 10.70
C ILE A 325 20.90 13.60 11.19
N SER A 326 21.53 14.69 10.72
CA SER A 326 22.87 15.06 11.14
C SER A 326 22.96 15.33 12.64
N GLN A 327 21.94 15.99 13.21
CA GLN A 327 21.86 16.26 14.63
C GLN A 327 21.72 14.98 15.47
N ILE A 328 20.85 14.05 15.00
CA ILE A 328 20.67 12.75 15.65
C ILE A 328 21.99 11.98 15.70
N LEU A 329 22.76 11.97 14.60
CA LEU A 329 24.06 11.32 14.52
C LEU A 329 25.12 11.99 15.40
N GLN A 330 25.24 13.32 15.34
CA GLN A 330 26.23 14.07 16.10
C GLN A 330 26.07 13.96 17.62
N GLN A 331 24.83 13.79 18.08
CA GLN A 331 24.50 13.70 19.50
C GLN A 331 24.23 12.27 19.96
N ASP A 332 24.44 11.27 19.08
CA ASP A 332 24.19 9.84 19.36
C ASP A 332 22.78 9.56 19.90
N LEU A 333 21.78 10.23 19.34
CA LEU A 333 20.39 10.15 19.79
C LEU A 333 19.64 8.90 19.30
N VAL A 334 20.21 8.11 18.41
CA VAL A 334 19.59 6.87 17.95
C VAL A 334 19.31 5.92 19.12
N ALA A 335 20.33 5.71 19.96
CA ALA A 335 20.21 4.85 21.14
C ALA A 335 19.21 5.36 22.18
N GLU A 336 18.99 6.67 22.23
CA GLU A 336 18.05 7.30 23.15
C GLU A 336 16.60 7.24 22.65
N PHE A 337 16.37 7.57 21.36
CA PHE A 337 15.03 7.61 20.82
C PHE A 337 14.42 6.23 20.54
N GLN A 338 15.18 5.29 19.99
CA GLN A 338 14.65 4.00 19.55
C GLN A 338 13.93 3.22 20.66
N PRO A 339 14.45 3.08 21.91
CA PRO A 339 13.76 2.34 22.96
C PRO A 339 12.41 2.95 23.33
N HIS A 340 12.34 4.29 23.39
CA HIS A 340 11.09 5.00 23.70
C HIS A 340 10.08 4.87 22.56
N LEU A 341 10.51 5.10 21.31
CA LEU A 341 9.67 4.95 20.12
C LEU A 341 9.14 3.53 19.96
N GLN A 342 9.93 2.52 20.27
CA GLN A 342 9.47 1.13 20.26
C GLN A 342 8.30 0.89 21.21
N GLN A 343 8.30 1.54 22.38
CA GLN A 343 7.21 1.47 23.37
C GLN A 343 5.97 2.28 22.91
N VAL A 344 6.15 3.31 22.09
CA VAL A 344 5.02 4.04 21.50
C VAL A 344 4.19 3.14 20.58
N GLY A 345 4.83 2.26 19.81
CA GLY A 345 4.15 1.30 18.98
C GLY A 345 3.30 1.92 17.86
N ASP A 346 2.11 1.37 17.62
CA ASP A 346 1.18 1.84 16.57
C ASP A 346 0.07 2.73 17.13
N MET A 347 0.45 3.87 17.68
CA MET A 347 -0.49 4.83 18.27
C MET A 347 -1.50 5.33 17.23
N GLU A 348 -1.10 5.50 15.96
CA GLU A 348 -1.97 5.95 14.87
C GLU A 348 -3.21 5.06 14.73
N ARG A 349 -3.04 3.75 14.63
CA ARG A 349 -4.15 2.80 14.49
C ARG A 349 -4.95 2.59 15.77
N ILE A 350 -4.32 2.70 16.92
CA ILE A 350 -5.03 2.65 18.22
C ILE A 350 -6.00 3.81 18.32
N LEU A 351 -5.58 5.03 17.97
CA LEU A 351 -6.45 6.22 18.02
C LEU A 351 -7.66 6.11 17.09
N ALA A 352 -7.52 5.51 15.90
CA ALA A 352 -8.66 5.25 15.03
C ALA A 352 -9.66 4.27 15.67
N ARG A 353 -9.17 3.21 16.34
CA ARG A 353 -10.04 2.28 17.05
C ARG A 353 -10.71 2.91 18.28
N VAL A 354 -10.04 3.79 19.00
CA VAL A 354 -10.64 4.62 20.07
C VAL A 354 -11.78 5.47 19.49
N ALA A 355 -11.53 6.14 18.38
CA ALA A 355 -12.53 6.97 17.68
C ALA A 355 -13.76 6.17 17.22
N LEU A 356 -13.55 4.96 16.73
CA LEU A 356 -14.60 4.03 16.30
C LEU A 356 -15.23 3.24 17.47
N ARG A 357 -14.81 3.47 18.72
CA ARG A 357 -15.23 2.73 19.93
C ARG A 357 -15.05 1.21 19.80
N SER A 358 -14.08 0.79 18.99
CA SER A 358 -13.73 -0.60 18.75
C SER A 358 -12.39 -1.01 19.37
N ALA A 359 -11.72 -0.08 20.05
CA ALA A 359 -10.50 -0.37 20.78
C ALA A 359 -10.74 -1.41 21.89
N ARG A 360 -9.81 -2.36 21.98
CA ARG A 360 -9.84 -3.41 23.00
C ARG A 360 -9.10 -2.98 24.26
N PRO A 361 -9.31 -3.63 25.39
CA PRO A 361 -8.60 -3.29 26.63
C PRO A 361 -7.08 -3.20 26.49
N ARG A 362 -6.48 -4.11 25.69
CA ARG A 362 -5.04 -4.09 25.40
C ARG A 362 -4.62 -2.91 24.51
N ASP A 363 -5.49 -2.37 23.66
CA ASP A 363 -5.20 -1.15 22.92
C ASP A 363 -5.05 0.05 23.85
N LEU A 364 -5.89 0.14 24.88
CA LEU A 364 -5.81 1.20 25.87
C LEU A 364 -4.55 1.07 26.75
N THR A 365 -4.12 -0.15 27.10
CA THR A 365 -2.83 -0.33 27.81
C THR A 365 -1.64 0.03 26.93
N ARG A 366 -1.67 -0.29 25.63
CA ARG A 366 -0.65 0.15 24.67
C ARG A 366 -0.63 1.67 24.52
N LEU A 367 -1.81 2.31 24.44
CA LEU A 367 -1.90 3.78 24.42
C LEU A 367 -1.33 4.39 25.70
N ARG A 368 -1.66 3.85 26.87
CA ARG A 368 -1.06 4.24 28.14
C ARG A 368 0.47 4.15 28.11
N THR A 369 1.01 3.03 27.63
CA THR A 369 2.47 2.84 27.49
C THR A 369 3.07 3.87 26.54
N ALA A 370 2.41 4.15 25.40
CA ALA A 370 2.86 5.16 24.45
C ALA A 370 2.89 6.56 25.06
N LEU A 371 1.83 6.96 25.76
CA LEU A 371 1.76 8.27 26.42
C LEU A 371 2.80 8.43 27.53
N ALA A 372 3.14 7.35 28.23
CA ALA A 372 4.17 7.35 29.28
C ALA A 372 5.59 7.62 28.72
N GLN A 373 5.84 7.39 27.41
CA GLN A 373 7.13 7.68 26.80
C GLN A 373 7.31 9.15 26.42
N ILE A 374 6.21 9.90 26.25
CA ILE A 374 6.22 11.26 25.73
C ILE A 374 7.11 12.21 26.56
N PRO A 375 7.05 12.25 27.90
CA PRO A 375 7.90 13.16 28.66
C PRO A 375 9.40 12.96 28.41
N ALA A 376 9.86 11.72 28.37
CA ALA A 376 11.26 11.39 28.11
C ALA A 376 11.68 11.82 26.68
N ILE A 377 10.84 11.56 25.67
CA ILE A 377 11.10 12.00 24.30
C ILE A 377 11.18 13.53 24.23
N GLN A 378 10.23 14.24 24.87
CA GLN A 378 10.23 15.70 24.90
C GLN A 378 11.46 16.29 25.59
N ASP A 379 11.93 15.66 26.66
CA ASP A 379 13.14 16.06 27.35
C ASP A 379 14.38 16.02 26.43
N TYR A 380 14.55 14.93 25.66
CA TYR A 380 15.61 14.84 24.67
C TYR A 380 15.46 15.88 23.55
N LEU A 381 14.24 16.08 23.03
CA LEU A 381 13.98 17.06 21.97
C LEU A 381 14.28 18.50 22.42
N ASN A 382 13.93 18.86 23.65
CA ASN A 382 14.09 20.20 24.21
C ASN A 382 15.55 20.54 24.62
N GLN A 383 16.37 19.50 24.81
CA GLN A 383 17.80 19.70 25.10
C GLN A 383 18.61 20.08 23.84
N GLN A 384 18.03 19.92 22.66
CA GLN A 384 18.71 20.12 21.40
C GLN A 384 18.32 21.45 20.73
N HIS A 385 19.28 22.14 20.15
CA HIS A 385 19.06 23.36 19.37
C HIS A 385 18.77 23.07 17.89
N CYS A 386 17.70 22.31 17.62
CA CYS A 386 17.27 21.95 16.29
C CYS A 386 15.84 22.45 16.04
N PRO A 387 15.55 23.24 14.99
CA PRO A 387 14.22 23.77 14.72
C PRO A 387 13.16 22.67 14.57
N GLN A 388 13.50 21.53 13.96
CA GLN A 388 12.58 20.41 13.79
C GLN A 388 12.26 19.75 15.12
N PHE A 389 13.20 19.62 16.01
CA PHE A 389 12.95 19.07 17.36
C PHE A 389 12.03 19.97 18.19
N ALA A 390 12.18 21.28 18.08
CA ALA A 390 11.26 22.23 18.71
C ALA A 390 9.84 22.08 18.14
N ALA A 391 9.71 21.91 16.82
CA ALA A 391 8.43 21.67 16.18
C ALA A 391 7.80 20.34 16.65
N PHE A 392 8.55 19.25 16.73
CA PHE A 392 8.07 17.97 17.25
C PHE A 392 7.64 18.09 18.72
N SER A 393 8.44 18.71 19.57
CA SER A 393 8.10 18.91 20.98
C SER A 393 6.79 19.69 21.17
N GLN A 394 6.54 20.69 20.32
CA GLN A 394 5.29 21.44 20.32
C GLN A 394 4.10 20.60 19.83
N GLN A 395 4.29 19.80 18.78
CA GLN A 395 3.22 18.96 18.19
C GLN A 395 2.84 17.78 19.10
N ILE A 396 3.80 17.24 19.85
CA ILE A 396 3.57 16.09 20.75
C ILE A 396 2.69 16.49 21.93
N ALA A 397 2.70 17.74 22.37
CA ALA A 397 1.89 18.27 23.47
C ALA A 397 2.05 17.54 24.82
N ASP A 398 1.26 17.92 25.83
CA ASP A 398 1.20 17.27 27.15
C ASP A 398 -0.09 16.43 27.25
N PHE A 399 0.04 15.15 27.55
CA PHE A 399 -1.06 14.20 27.74
C PHE A 399 -1.06 13.58 29.12
N SER A 400 -0.53 14.26 30.13
CA SER A 400 -0.47 13.77 31.52
C SER A 400 -1.85 13.43 32.09
N ALA A 401 -2.89 14.19 31.77
CA ALA A 401 -4.25 13.93 32.20
C ALA A 401 -4.83 12.65 31.58
N GLN A 402 -4.58 12.40 30.29
CA GLN A 402 -5.02 11.19 29.58
C GLN A 402 -4.24 9.96 30.07
N LEU A 403 -2.98 10.12 30.37
CA LEU A 403 -2.15 9.07 30.98
C LEU A 403 -2.69 8.70 32.36
N ASP A 404 -2.92 9.69 33.25
CA ASP A 404 -3.49 9.47 34.60
C ASP A 404 -4.86 8.75 34.52
N LEU A 405 -5.73 9.16 33.60
CA LEU A 405 -7.01 8.48 33.37
C LEU A 405 -6.80 6.99 33.06
N LEU A 406 -5.93 6.65 32.10
CA LEU A 406 -5.69 5.28 31.68
C LEU A 406 -4.99 4.44 32.75
N GLU A 407 -4.08 5.04 33.55
CA GLU A 407 -3.42 4.38 34.68
C GLU A 407 -4.39 4.01 35.80
N ARG A 408 -5.31 4.92 36.13
CA ARG A 408 -6.33 4.68 37.16
C ARG A 408 -7.45 3.75 36.69
N ALA A 409 -7.82 3.82 35.38
CA ALA A 409 -9.01 3.13 34.88
C ALA A 409 -8.74 1.68 34.49
N ILE A 410 -7.62 1.38 33.84
CA ILE A 410 -7.35 0.08 33.22
C ILE A 410 -6.28 -0.69 34.01
N ILE A 411 -6.55 -1.96 34.33
CA ILE A 411 -5.55 -2.84 34.95
C ILE A 411 -4.32 -3.03 34.06
N GLU A 412 -3.22 -3.47 34.62
CA GLU A 412 -1.96 -3.64 33.89
C GLU A 412 -2.05 -4.70 32.77
N ASN A 413 -2.65 -5.84 33.07
CA ASN A 413 -2.82 -6.97 32.13
C ASN A 413 -4.30 -7.31 31.94
N PRO A 414 -5.04 -6.51 31.15
CA PRO A 414 -6.46 -6.75 30.97
C PRO A 414 -6.75 -7.98 30.11
N PRO A 415 -7.93 -8.60 30.27
CA PRO A 415 -8.42 -9.64 29.39
C PRO A 415 -8.52 -9.11 27.95
N LEU A 416 -8.70 -10.04 27.01
CA LEU A 416 -8.74 -9.69 25.60
C LEU A 416 -9.97 -8.83 25.24
N LEU A 417 -11.09 -9.11 25.86
CA LEU A 417 -12.38 -8.48 25.56
C LEU A 417 -13.04 -7.96 26.84
N ILE A 418 -13.72 -6.82 26.74
CA ILE A 418 -14.47 -6.20 27.85
C ILE A 418 -15.57 -7.12 28.41
N ARG A 419 -16.15 -7.98 27.58
CA ARG A 419 -17.19 -8.94 28.00
C ARG A 419 -16.71 -10.00 29.00
N ASP A 420 -15.39 -10.20 29.07
CA ASP A 420 -14.79 -11.17 29.98
C ASP A 420 -14.77 -10.65 31.41
N GLY A 421 -14.94 -9.33 31.59
CA GLY A 421 -14.90 -8.62 32.87
C GLY A 421 -13.49 -8.50 33.44
N GLY A 422 -13.33 -7.69 34.49
CA GLY A 422 -12.05 -7.49 35.16
C GLY A 422 -11.07 -6.59 34.38
N VAL A 423 -11.56 -5.66 33.59
CA VAL A 423 -10.77 -4.68 32.81
C VAL A 423 -10.53 -3.41 33.61
N ILE A 424 -11.56 -2.89 34.27
CA ILE A 424 -11.48 -1.67 35.09
C ILE A 424 -10.73 -1.96 36.40
N ALA A 425 -9.80 -1.09 36.76
CA ALA A 425 -8.99 -1.23 37.96
C ALA A 425 -9.83 -1.09 39.26
N GLU A 426 -9.42 -1.78 40.31
CA GLU A 426 -9.97 -1.60 41.66
C GLU A 426 -9.67 -0.17 42.15
N GLY A 427 -10.66 0.44 42.81
CA GLY A 427 -10.57 1.82 43.29
C GLY A 427 -10.93 2.88 42.25
N PHE A 428 -11.16 2.53 40.99
CA PHE A 428 -11.60 3.48 39.97
C PHE A 428 -13.07 3.91 40.17
N ASN A 429 -13.96 2.96 40.51
CA ASN A 429 -15.37 3.24 40.77
C ASN A 429 -15.88 2.43 41.95
N ALA A 430 -16.33 3.12 43.01
CA ALA A 430 -16.77 2.51 44.27
C ALA A 430 -17.97 1.56 44.11
N GLU A 431 -18.91 1.88 43.23
CA GLU A 431 -20.08 1.02 42.94
C GLU A 431 -19.65 -0.29 42.28
N LEU A 432 -18.72 -0.24 41.33
CA LEU A 432 -18.16 -1.41 40.68
C LEU A 432 -17.46 -2.33 41.70
N ASP A 433 -16.68 -1.75 42.59
CA ASP A 433 -15.96 -2.49 43.64
C ASP A 433 -16.92 -3.15 44.60
N GLU A 434 -18.03 -2.47 44.95
CA GLU A 434 -19.10 -3.06 45.78
C GLU A 434 -19.72 -4.28 45.07
N TRP A 435 -20.10 -4.17 43.80
CA TRP A 435 -20.65 -5.31 43.02
C TRP A 435 -19.66 -6.46 42.89
N ARG A 436 -18.37 -6.18 42.70
CA ARG A 436 -17.32 -7.21 42.63
C ARG A 436 -17.13 -7.89 43.98
N SER A 437 -17.12 -7.16 45.08
CA SER A 437 -16.95 -7.72 46.44
C SER A 437 -18.13 -8.63 46.79
N LEU A 438 -19.35 -8.28 46.39
CA LEU A 438 -20.54 -9.16 46.54
C LEU A 438 -20.41 -10.43 45.69
N SER A 439 -19.78 -10.34 44.52
CA SER A 439 -19.54 -11.51 43.66
C SER A 439 -18.43 -12.41 44.19
N ASP A 440 -17.33 -11.85 44.68
CA ASP A 440 -16.14 -12.59 45.13
C ASP A 440 -16.29 -13.13 46.55
N GLY A 441 -17.07 -12.46 47.38
CA GLY A 441 -17.52 -12.96 48.68
C GLY A 441 -18.33 -14.27 48.57
N ALA A 442 -18.77 -14.60 47.36
CA ALA A 442 -19.48 -15.83 47.02
C ALA A 442 -18.70 -17.08 47.39
N THR A 443 -17.44 -17.15 47.09
CA THR A 443 -16.61 -18.34 47.33
C THR A 443 -16.50 -18.63 48.82
N ARG A 444 -16.22 -17.63 49.63
CA ARG A 444 -16.08 -17.74 51.08
C ARG A 444 -17.42 -18.14 51.75
N TYR A 445 -18.51 -17.51 51.36
CA TYR A 445 -19.83 -17.88 51.84
C TYR A 445 -20.21 -19.33 51.51
N LEU A 446 -19.90 -19.79 50.30
CA LEU A 446 -20.16 -21.18 49.86
C LEU A 446 -19.31 -22.16 50.68
N GLU A 447 -18.07 -21.86 50.99
CA GLU A 447 -17.20 -22.68 51.83
C GLU A 447 -17.72 -22.73 53.26
N GLU A 448 -18.13 -21.61 53.83
CA GLU A 448 -18.74 -21.52 55.15
C GLU A 448 -20.10 -22.29 55.19
N LEU A 449 -20.90 -22.17 54.13
CA LEU A 449 -22.14 -22.91 53.97
C LEU A 449 -21.90 -24.43 53.85
N GLU A 450 -20.90 -24.83 53.04
CA GLU A 450 -20.52 -26.22 52.89
C GLU A 450 -20.11 -26.85 54.21
N GLN A 451 -19.27 -26.14 54.96
CA GLN A 451 -18.84 -26.58 56.30
C GLN A 451 -20.02 -26.71 57.26
N ARG A 452 -20.89 -25.69 57.34
CA ARG A 452 -22.08 -25.68 58.19
C ARG A 452 -23.03 -26.84 57.84
N GLU A 453 -23.25 -27.07 56.54
CA GLU A 453 -24.13 -28.15 56.12
C GLU A 453 -23.51 -29.56 56.33
N ARG A 454 -22.16 -29.67 56.28
CA ARG A 454 -21.47 -30.92 56.69
C ARG A 454 -21.65 -31.20 58.17
N GLU A 455 -21.50 -30.20 59.00
CA GLU A 455 -21.68 -30.32 60.46
C GLU A 455 -23.13 -30.65 60.82
N THR A 456 -24.09 -29.98 60.17
CA THR A 456 -25.53 -30.18 60.44
C THR A 456 -26.04 -31.55 59.95
N THR A 457 -25.56 -32.03 58.79
CA THR A 457 -26.00 -33.30 58.20
C THR A 457 -25.18 -34.49 58.66
N GLY A 458 -23.98 -34.28 59.20
CA GLY A 458 -23.04 -35.33 59.53
C GLY A 458 -22.52 -36.06 58.31
N ILE A 459 -22.43 -35.39 57.14
CA ILE A 459 -21.95 -35.93 55.86
C ILE A 459 -20.67 -35.24 55.49
N ASP A 460 -19.53 -35.81 55.86
CA ASP A 460 -18.20 -35.18 55.55
C ASP A 460 -17.88 -35.04 54.04
N SER A 461 -18.51 -35.87 53.25
CA SER A 461 -18.34 -35.87 51.78
C SER A 461 -19.32 -34.98 51.04
N LEU A 462 -20.17 -34.21 51.74
CA LEU A 462 -21.04 -33.20 51.13
C LEU A 462 -20.19 -32.11 50.48
N LYS A 463 -20.55 -31.73 49.25
CA LYS A 463 -19.89 -30.63 48.49
C LYS A 463 -20.94 -29.71 47.89
N ILE A 464 -20.65 -28.43 47.93
CA ILE A 464 -21.37 -27.43 47.15
C ILE A 464 -20.65 -27.23 45.80
N GLY A 465 -21.43 -27.31 44.70
CA GLY A 465 -20.92 -27.14 43.36
C GLY A 465 -21.82 -26.25 42.50
N PHE A 466 -21.33 -25.80 41.36
CA PHE A 466 -22.06 -25.01 40.37
C PHE A 466 -22.16 -25.75 39.05
N ASN A 467 -23.31 -25.66 38.40
CA ASN A 467 -23.53 -26.17 37.06
C ASN A 467 -24.29 -25.10 36.25
N ALA A 468 -23.79 -24.78 35.04
CA ALA A 468 -24.37 -23.76 34.17
C ALA A 468 -25.86 -23.95 33.83
N VAL A 469 -26.36 -25.21 33.86
CA VAL A 469 -27.78 -25.55 33.56
C VAL A 469 -28.65 -25.50 34.81
N HIS A 470 -28.11 -25.91 35.98
CA HIS A 470 -28.90 -26.14 37.18
C HIS A 470 -28.58 -25.19 38.34
N GLY A 471 -27.57 -24.28 38.18
CA GLY A 471 -27.13 -23.36 39.19
C GLY A 471 -26.28 -24.00 40.30
N TYR A 472 -26.26 -23.39 41.48
CA TYR A 472 -25.63 -23.96 42.66
C TYR A 472 -26.41 -25.15 43.21
N TYR A 473 -25.72 -26.19 43.69
CA TYR A 473 -26.29 -27.39 44.26
C TYR A 473 -25.42 -27.97 45.35
N ILE A 474 -26.08 -28.65 46.28
CA ILE A 474 -25.43 -29.49 47.30
C ILE A 474 -25.39 -30.92 46.75
N GLN A 475 -24.19 -31.47 46.64
CA GLN A 475 -23.99 -32.86 46.18
C GLN A 475 -23.71 -33.78 47.34
N ILE A 476 -24.51 -34.83 47.47
CA ILE A 476 -24.40 -35.88 48.47
C ILE A 476 -24.17 -37.22 47.76
N PRO A 477 -23.19 -38.05 48.18
CA PRO A 477 -23.05 -39.40 47.68
C PRO A 477 -24.30 -40.22 47.85
N GLN A 478 -24.65 -41.05 46.90
CA GLN A 478 -25.90 -41.84 46.87
C GLN A 478 -26.06 -42.72 48.12
N GLY A 479 -25.00 -43.29 48.67
CA GLY A 479 -25.02 -44.09 49.85
C GLY A 479 -25.39 -43.32 51.14
N GLN A 480 -25.28 -41.98 51.12
CA GLN A 480 -25.62 -41.12 52.27
C GLN A 480 -26.82 -40.21 52.01
N ALA A 481 -27.50 -40.38 50.85
CA ALA A 481 -28.65 -39.56 50.48
C ALA A 481 -29.82 -39.65 51.48
N HIS A 482 -29.95 -40.75 52.22
CA HIS A 482 -30.93 -40.91 53.26
C HIS A 482 -30.77 -39.98 54.48
N LYS A 483 -29.56 -39.39 54.65
CA LYS A 483 -29.27 -38.39 55.68
C LYS A 483 -29.65 -36.98 55.26
N ALA A 484 -30.06 -36.77 54.02
CA ALA A 484 -30.43 -35.46 53.56
C ALA A 484 -31.62 -34.90 54.33
N PRO A 485 -31.57 -33.68 54.87
CA PRO A 485 -32.65 -33.04 55.60
C PRO A 485 -33.93 -32.89 54.76
N ILE A 486 -35.08 -32.91 55.35
CA ILE A 486 -36.38 -32.80 54.70
C ILE A 486 -36.52 -31.51 53.85
N HIS A 487 -35.87 -30.43 54.26
CA HIS A 487 -35.95 -29.19 53.53
C HIS A 487 -35.03 -29.11 52.27
N TYR A 488 -34.21 -30.15 52.00
CA TYR A 488 -33.43 -30.29 50.79
C TYR A 488 -34.34 -30.70 49.64
N VAL A 489 -34.40 -29.86 48.59
CA VAL A 489 -35.18 -30.19 47.40
C VAL A 489 -34.27 -30.86 46.40
N ARG A 490 -34.57 -32.15 46.08
CA ARG A 490 -33.79 -32.91 45.11
C ARG A 490 -33.97 -32.34 43.69
N ARG A 491 -32.87 -32.04 43.03
CA ARG A 491 -32.82 -31.49 41.66
C ARG A 491 -32.41 -32.52 40.65
N GLN A 492 -31.46 -33.38 40.97
CA GLN A 492 -30.90 -34.32 40.01
C GLN A 492 -30.34 -35.56 40.73
N THR A 493 -30.60 -36.73 40.15
CA THR A 493 -30.00 -37.98 40.59
C THR A 493 -28.95 -38.40 39.56
N LEU A 494 -27.70 -38.61 40.01
CA LEU A 494 -26.57 -39.12 39.25
C LEU A 494 -26.27 -40.57 39.64
N LYS A 495 -25.45 -41.28 38.85
CA LYS A 495 -25.09 -42.66 39.11
C LYS A 495 -24.50 -42.90 40.52
N ASN A 496 -23.77 -41.96 41.05
CA ASN A 496 -23.02 -42.09 42.33
C ASN A 496 -23.35 -40.97 43.35
N ALA A 497 -24.21 -40.02 43.02
CA ALA A 497 -24.54 -38.91 43.88
C ALA A 497 -25.92 -38.33 43.60
N GLU A 498 -26.50 -37.65 44.59
CA GLU A 498 -27.71 -36.86 44.41
C GLU A 498 -27.41 -35.37 44.61
N ARG A 499 -28.09 -34.52 43.87
CA ARG A 499 -27.96 -33.07 43.93
C ARG A 499 -29.22 -32.44 44.47
N TYR A 500 -29.02 -31.59 45.44
CA TYR A 500 -30.08 -30.89 46.18
C TYR A 500 -29.93 -29.39 46.07
N ILE A 501 -31.01 -28.66 46.30
CA ILE A 501 -31.01 -27.23 46.47
C ILE A 501 -31.74 -26.89 47.80
N ILE A 502 -31.28 -25.83 48.45
CA ILE A 502 -31.95 -25.23 49.60
C ILE A 502 -32.34 -23.77 49.27
N PRO A 503 -33.44 -23.26 49.87
CA PRO A 503 -33.91 -21.90 49.61
C PRO A 503 -32.84 -20.83 49.80
N GLU A 504 -32.00 -21.02 50.81
CA GLU A 504 -30.89 -20.12 51.12
C GLU A 504 -29.87 -20.04 49.99
N LEU A 505 -29.49 -21.21 49.46
CA LEU A 505 -28.55 -21.30 48.35
C LEU A 505 -29.14 -20.70 47.07
N LYS A 506 -30.43 -20.82 46.83
CA LYS A 506 -31.11 -20.21 45.71
C LYS A 506 -31.19 -18.69 45.84
N THR A 507 -31.55 -18.19 47.00
CA THR A 507 -31.56 -16.72 47.27
C THR A 507 -30.18 -16.14 47.11
N TYR A 508 -29.15 -16.86 47.49
CA TYR A 508 -27.77 -16.47 47.35
C TYR A 508 -27.34 -16.49 45.87
N GLU A 509 -27.70 -17.56 45.14
CA GLU A 509 -27.44 -17.63 43.68
C GLU A 509 -28.02 -16.42 42.96
N ASP A 510 -29.28 -16.07 43.22
CA ASP A 510 -29.94 -14.90 42.62
C ASP A 510 -29.22 -13.60 42.91
N LYS A 511 -28.66 -13.42 44.14
CA LYS A 511 -27.85 -12.25 44.51
C LYS A 511 -26.51 -12.20 43.79
N VAL A 512 -25.80 -13.31 43.72
CA VAL A 512 -24.49 -13.40 43.05
C VAL A 512 -24.60 -13.22 41.55
N LEU A 513 -25.58 -13.84 40.90
CA LEU A 513 -25.82 -13.69 39.46
C LEU A 513 -26.20 -12.24 39.11
N LYS A 514 -27.04 -11.59 39.92
CA LYS A 514 -27.35 -10.16 39.80
C LYS A 514 -26.13 -9.29 39.97
N ALA A 515 -25.29 -9.55 40.99
CA ALA A 515 -24.07 -8.80 41.23
C ALA A 515 -23.07 -8.92 40.10
N LYS A 516 -22.87 -10.13 39.59
CA LYS A 516 -22.03 -10.39 38.40
C LYS A 516 -22.54 -9.67 37.14
N GLY A 517 -23.84 -9.75 36.89
CA GLY A 517 -24.45 -9.04 35.77
C GLY A 517 -24.36 -7.52 35.88
N ALA A 518 -24.61 -6.96 37.07
CA ALA A 518 -24.50 -5.54 37.36
C ALA A 518 -23.06 -5.05 37.25
N ALA A 519 -22.10 -5.79 37.81
CA ALA A 519 -20.68 -5.48 37.69
C ALA A 519 -20.23 -5.40 36.23
N LEU A 520 -20.58 -6.40 35.43
CA LEU A 520 -20.21 -6.41 34.00
C LEU A 520 -20.90 -5.30 33.22
N ALA A 521 -22.14 -4.98 33.48
CA ALA A 521 -22.86 -3.90 32.83
C ALA A 521 -22.26 -2.53 33.16
N LEU A 522 -21.94 -2.28 34.42
CA LEU A 522 -21.30 -1.06 34.87
C LEU A 522 -19.86 -0.94 34.34
N GLU A 523 -19.13 -2.05 34.30
CA GLU A 523 -17.78 -2.08 33.75
C GLU A 523 -17.76 -1.72 32.28
N LYS A 524 -18.71 -2.20 31.48
CA LYS A 524 -18.89 -1.81 30.07
C LYS A 524 -19.21 -0.33 29.94
N GLN A 525 -20.08 0.21 30.81
CA GLN A 525 -20.42 1.62 30.81
C GLN A 525 -19.18 2.47 31.10
N LEU A 526 -18.44 2.18 32.16
CA LEU A 526 -17.20 2.88 32.50
C LEU A 526 -16.15 2.81 31.39
N TYR A 527 -16.08 1.68 30.71
CA TYR A 527 -15.19 1.52 29.56
C TYR A 527 -15.58 2.44 28.39
N GLU A 528 -16.87 2.60 28.10
CA GLU A 528 -17.35 3.56 27.10
C GLU A 528 -17.09 5.02 27.51
N GLU A 529 -17.21 5.34 28.81
CA GLU A 529 -16.91 6.68 29.35
C GLU A 529 -15.43 7.05 29.14
N ILE A 530 -14.50 6.09 29.16
CA ILE A 530 -13.09 6.34 28.83
C ILE A 530 -12.94 6.87 27.40
N PHE A 531 -13.70 6.34 26.43
CA PHE A 531 -13.70 6.88 25.08
C PHE A 531 -14.24 8.31 25.02
N ASP A 532 -15.30 8.61 25.76
CA ASP A 532 -15.87 9.96 25.85
C ASP A 532 -14.86 10.98 26.38
N GLU A 533 -14.01 10.59 27.33
CA GLU A 533 -12.92 11.43 27.88
C GLU A 533 -11.74 11.59 26.89
N LEU A 534 -11.43 10.58 26.07
CA LEU A 534 -10.33 10.64 25.11
C LEU A 534 -10.70 11.38 23.82
N LEU A 535 -11.93 11.28 23.34
CA LEU A 535 -12.38 11.82 22.05
C LEU A 535 -12.15 13.33 21.89
N PRO A 536 -12.36 14.21 22.88
CA PRO A 536 -12.07 15.64 22.75
C PRO A 536 -10.60 15.95 22.44
N HIS A 537 -9.69 15.06 22.82
CA HIS A 537 -8.24 15.19 22.63
C HIS A 537 -7.72 14.45 21.39
N LEU A 538 -8.59 13.82 20.62
CA LEU A 538 -8.22 12.96 19.51
C LEU A 538 -7.35 13.66 18.47
N GLY A 539 -7.68 14.90 18.10
CA GLY A 539 -6.89 15.69 17.14
C GLY A 539 -5.47 15.95 17.61
N ALA A 540 -5.28 16.32 18.87
CA ALA A 540 -3.96 16.53 19.46
C ALA A 540 -3.16 15.22 19.53
N LEU A 541 -3.82 14.11 19.90
CA LEU A 541 -3.20 12.78 19.93
C LEU A 541 -2.78 12.30 18.52
N GLN A 542 -3.59 12.60 17.50
CA GLN A 542 -3.25 12.30 16.09
C GLN A 542 -2.04 13.12 15.62
N LEU A 543 -1.98 14.41 15.94
CA LEU A 543 -0.81 15.25 15.63
C LEU A 543 0.45 14.72 16.31
N ALA A 544 0.35 14.33 17.58
CA ALA A 544 1.45 13.70 18.30
C ALA A 544 1.91 12.39 17.64
N SER A 545 0.97 11.54 17.21
CA SER A 545 1.32 10.28 16.54
C SER A 545 2.04 10.51 15.21
N LEU A 546 1.66 11.55 14.45
CA LEU A 546 2.35 11.95 13.21
C LEU A 546 3.77 12.44 13.50
N ALA A 547 3.95 13.29 14.51
CA ALA A 547 5.27 13.78 14.92
C ALA A 547 6.19 12.63 15.40
N LEU A 548 5.66 11.70 16.18
CA LEU A 548 6.39 10.52 16.63
C LEU A 548 6.74 9.57 15.48
N ALA A 549 5.85 9.40 14.49
CA ALA A 549 6.14 8.63 13.30
C ALA A 549 7.25 9.27 12.45
N GLU A 550 7.24 10.59 12.29
CA GLU A 550 8.28 11.31 11.57
C GLU A 550 9.61 11.26 12.32
N LEU A 551 9.60 11.41 13.64
CA LEU A 551 10.80 11.23 14.47
C LEU A 551 11.38 9.82 14.33
N ASP A 552 10.54 8.78 14.29
CA ASP A 552 10.98 7.40 14.06
C ASP A 552 11.63 7.22 12.69
N VAL A 553 11.04 7.80 11.63
CA VAL A 553 11.62 7.75 10.29
C VAL A 553 12.99 8.44 10.25
N LEU A 554 13.13 9.64 10.82
CA LEU A 554 14.39 10.38 10.83
C LEU A 554 15.44 9.68 11.69
N THR A 555 15.07 9.09 12.81
CA THR A 555 15.94 8.28 13.66
C THR A 555 16.39 7.02 12.93
N ASN A 556 15.48 6.37 12.21
CA ASN A 556 15.78 5.22 11.37
C ASN A 556 16.75 5.58 10.23
N LEU A 557 16.52 6.70 9.53
CA LEU A 557 17.43 7.15 8.46
C LEU A 557 18.81 7.52 8.99
N ALA A 558 18.90 8.06 10.20
CA ALA A 558 20.18 8.29 10.89
C ALA A 558 20.92 6.98 11.18
N GLU A 559 20.22 5.99 11.76
CA GLU A 559 20.79 4.68 12.02
C GLU A 559 21.25 3.99 10.73
N ARG A 560 20.46 4.08 9.64
CA ARG A 560 20.86 3.55 8.33
C ARG A 560 22.07 4.26 7.77
N ALA A 561 22.14 5.59 7.90
CA ALA A 561 23.28 6.37 7.44
C ALA A 561 24.58 5.95 8.14
N GLU A 562 24.55 5.73 9.44
CA GLU A 562 25.68 5.25 10.21
C GLU A 562 26.07 3.82 9.84
N THR A 563 25.11 2.90 9.93
CA THR A 563 25.34 1.46 9.70
C THR A 563 25.78 1.16 8.27
N LEU A 564 25.23 1.87 7.26
CA LEU A 564 25.51 1.62 5.85
C LEU A 564 26.54 2.59 5.25
N ASN A 565 27.11 3.48 6.07
CA ASN A 565 28.10 4.48 5.65
C ASN A 565 27.57 5.35 4.51
N TYR A 566 26.43 6.01 4.73
CA TYR A 566 25.84 6.95 3.81
C TYR A 566 26.21 8.39 4.16
N VAL A 567 26.21 9.27 3.17
CA VAL A 567 26.60 10.68 3.33
C VAL A 567 25.42 11.61 3.02
N ALA A 568 25.43 12.80 3.62
CA ALA A 568 24.44 13.84 3.32
C ALA A 568 24.61 14.35 1.88
N PRO A 569 23.60 14.26 1.00
CA PRO A 569 23.65 14.89 -0.30
C PRO A 569 23.45 16.38 -0.20
N THR A 570 23.99 17.14 -1.16
CA THR A 570 23.77 18.57 -1.33
C THR A 570 22.86 18.85 -2.50
N PHE A 571 22.09 19.94 -2.42
CA PHE A 571 21.23 20.37 -3.53
C PHE A 571 21.83 21.59 -4.22
N SER A 572 21.79 21.57 -5.56
CA SER A 572 22.21 22.69 -6.42
C SER A 572 21.00 23.33 -7.10
N ASP A 573 21.12 24.62 -7.45
CA ASP A 573 20.16 25.29 -8.33
C ASP A 573 20.41 25.01 -9.81
N GLU A 574 21.61 24.55 -10.15
CA GLU A 574 21.99 24.18 -11.51
C GLU A 574 21.50 22.77 -11.83
N ILE A 575 21.05 22.59 -13.08
CA ILE A 575 20.63 21.28 -13.60
C ILE A 575 21.84 20.34 -13.62
N GLY A 576 21.72 19.21 -12.96
CA GLY A 576 22.78 18.20 -12.96
C GLY A 576 22.64 17.17 -11.86
N VAL A 577 23.44 16.12 -11.97
CA VAL A 577 23.62 15.07 -10.96
C VAL A 577 25.11 14.74 -10.94
N ASP A 578 25.79 15.03 -9.84
CA ASP A 578 27.20 14.72 -9.63
C ASP A 578 27.33 13.83 -8.40
N ILE A 579 27.60 12.54 -8.63
CA ILE A 579 27.76 11.53 -7.60
C ILE A 579 29.16 10.97 -7.68
N GLN A 580 29.92 11.06 -6.60
CA GLN A 580 31.25 10.48 -6.49
C GLN A 580 31.16 9.16 -5.74
N ASN A 581 31.75 8.12 -6.34
CA ASN A 581 31.79 6.77 -5.77
C ASN A 581 30.44 6.27 -5.26
N GLY A 582 29.39 6.41 -6.11
CA GLY A 582 28.05 5.95 -5.82
C GLY A 582 27.98 4.42 -5.74
N ARG A 583 27.15 3.91 -4.85
CA ARG A 583 26.88 2.49 -4.65
C ARG A 583 25.40 2.19 -4.82
N HIS A 584 25.06 1.00 -5.27
CA HIS A 584 23.66 0.60 -5.37
C HIS A 584 23.14 0.15 -4.00
N PRO A 585 22.16 0.84 -3.40
CA PRO A 585 21.77 0.62 -2.00
C PRO A 585 21.29 -0.82 -1.71
N VAL A 586 20.68 -1.47 -2.69
CA VAL A 586 20.15 -2.84 -2.52
C VAL A 586 21.21 -3.88 -2.90
N VAL A 587 21.84 -3.74 -4.06
CA VAL A 587 22.80 -4.74 -4.58
C VAL A 587 24.00 -4.88 -3.65
N GLU A 588 24.50 -3.79 -3.07
CA GLU A 588 25.61 -3.85 -2.12
C GLU A 588 25.30 -4.67 -0.86
N GLN A 589 24.02 -4.76 -0.46
CA GLN A 589 23.60 -5.53 0.72
C GLN A 589 23.39 -7.03 0.41
N VAL A 590 23.12 -7.36 -0.84
CA VAL A 590 22.79 -8.74 -1.28
C VAL A 590 24.01 -9.43 -1.88
N SER A 591 24.93 -8.67 -2.46
CA SER A 591 26.13 -9.20 -3.12
C SER A 591 27.07 -9.88 -2.11
N LYS A 592 27.57 -11.05 -2.48
CA LYS A 592 28.62 -11.76 -1.71
C LYS A 592 30.01 -11.13 -1.91
N ASN A 593 30.21 -10.41 -3.02
CA ASN A 593 31.45 -9.73 -3.33
C ASN A 593 31.34 -8.25 -2.99
N PRO A 594 32.45 -7.57 -2.66
CA PRO A 594 32.47 -6.14 -2.46
C PRO A 594 31.87 -5.39 -3.66
N PHE A 595 31.00 -4.44 -3.42
CA PHE A 595 30.42 -3.62 -4.48
C PHE A 595 31.43 -2.61 -5.02
N ILE A 596 31.54 -2.49 -6.33
CA ILE A 596 32.42 -1.51 -6.98
C ILE A 596 31.66 -0.19 -7.14
N ALA A 597 32.10 0.81 -6.41
CA ALA A 597 31.51 2.15 -6.47
C ALA A 597 31.85 2.87 -7.79
N ASN A 598 30.94 3.64 -8.32
CA ASN A 598 31.07 4.32 -9.61
C ASN A 598 30.63 5.78 -9.55
N PRO A 599 31.35 6.69 -10.23
CA PRO A 599 30.96 8.09 -10.36
C PRO A 599 29.88 8.26 -11.43
N VAL A 600 29.02 9.29 -11.26
CA VAL A 600 28.09 9.76 -12.29
C VAL A 600 28.21 11.28 -12.35
N LYS A 601 28.42 11.83 -13.54
CA LYS A 601 28.44 13.27 -13.77
C LYS A 601 27.53 13.63 -14.94
N LEU A 602 26.41 14.24 -14.62
CA LEU A 602 25.47 14.86 -15.56
C LEU A 602 25.37 16.36 -15.27
N SER A 603 25.37 17.18 -16.32
CA SER A 603 25.24 18.63 -16.22
C SER A 603 24.54 19.20 -17.46
N ALA A 604 24.27 20.48 -17.51
CA ALA A 604 23.66 21.12 -18.67
C ALA A 604 24.50 20.93 -19.97
N ASP A 605 25.83 20.84 -19.83
CA ASP A 605 26.76 20.63 -20.96
C ASP A 605 27.12 19.17 -21.20
N ARG A 606 26.66 18.27 -20.33
CA ARG A 606 26.87 16.82 -20.37
C ARG A 606 25.62 16.13 -19.84
N HIS A 607 24.52 16.24 -20.56
CA HIS A 607 23.23 15.81 -20.07
C HIS A 607 22.83 14.42 -20.56
N LEU A 608 23.51 13.86 -21.58
CA LEU A 608 23.24 12.49 -22.03
C LEU A 608 24.52 11.65 -22.03
N LEU A 609 24.50 10.53 -21.30
CA LEU A 609 25.58 9.54 -21.31
C LEU A 609 25.16 8.29 -22.10
N ILE A 610 25.91 7.98 -23.14
CA ILE A 610 25.80 6.70 -23.86
C ILE A 610 26.66 5.70 -23.11
N ILE A 611 26.01 4.62 -22.64
CA ILE A 611 26.64 3.61 -21.80
C ILE A 611 26.80 2.33 -22.60
N THR A 612 28.01 1.92 -22.84
CA THR A 612 28.38 0.70 -23.56
C THR A 612 29.05 -0.33 -22.63
N GLY A 613 29.21 -1.53 -23.10
CA GLY A 613 29.82 -2.63 -22.33
C GLY A 613 29.00 -3.91 -22.33
N PRO A 614 29.50 -5.01 -21.75
CA PRO A 614 28.83 -6.30 -21.73
C PRO A 614 27.55 -6.27 -20.88
N ASN A 615 26.58 -7.14 -21.18
CA ASN A 615 25.31 -7.21 -20.43
C ASN A 615 25.49 -7.52 -18.94
N MET A 616 26.46 -8.35 -18.62
CA MET A 616 26.79 -8.71 -17.23
C MET A 616 27.74 -7.71 -16.56
N GLY A 617 28.14 -6.64 -17.26
CA GLY A 617 29.06 -5.62 -16.74
C GLY A 617 28.44 -4.70 -15.69
N GLY A 618 27.10 -4.68 -15.55
CA GLY A 618 26.42 -3.87 -14.53
C GLY A 618 25.80 -2.56 -15.05
N LYS A 619 25.55 -2.41 -16.35
CA LYS A 619 24.93 -1.19 -16.96
C LYS A 619 23.62 -0.82 -16.26
N SER A 620 22.69 -1.78 -16.16
CA SER A 620 21.37 -1.55 -15.53
C SER A 620 21.49 -1.24 -14.04
N THR A 621 22.45 -1.87 -13.34
CA THR A 621 22.75 -1.58 -11.94
C THR A 621 23.26 -0.16 -11.75
N TYR A 622 24.17 0.27 -12.63
CA TYR A 622 24.73 1.62 -12.63
C TYR A 622 23.64 2.70 -12.86
N MET A 623 22.75 2.47 -13.80
CA MET A 623 21.64 3.39 -14.05
C MET A 623 20.65 3.43 -12.88
N ARG A 624 20.20 2.27 -12.40
CA ARG A 624 19.29 2.19 -11.23
C ARG A 624 19.88 2.84 -9.99
N GLN A 625 21.17 2.62 -9.72
CA GLN A 625 21.91 3.26 -8.64
C GLN A 625 21.77 4.79 -8.69
N THR A 626 21.94 5.39 -9.86
CA THR A 626 21.83 6.85 -10.05
C THR A 626 20.42 7.34 -9.70
N ALA A 627 19.39 6.66 -10.18
CA ALA A 627 18.00 7.00 -9.88
C ALA A 627 17.66 6.81 -8.40
N LEU A 628 18.13 5.73 -7.77
CA LEU A 628 17.87 5.46 -6.37
C LEU A 628 18.57 6.44 -5.44
N ILE A 629 19.83 6.82 -5.73
CA ILE A 629 20.55 7.86 -4.97
C ILE A 629 19.82 9.20 -5.09
N THR A 630 19.38 9.56 -6.30
CA THR A 630 18.60 10.78 -6.52
C THR A 630 17.29 10.75 -5.73
N LEU A 631 16.54 9.65 -5.79
CA LEU A 631 15.29 9.48 -5.05
C LEU A 631 15.52 9.55 -3.54
N MET A 632 16.57 8.91 -3.02
CA MET A 632 16.93 8.96 -1.60
C MET A 632 17.25 10.39 -1.15
N ALA A 633 17.94 11.19 -1.95
CA ALA A 633 18.15 12.61 -1.67
C ALA A 633 16.80 13.36 -1.54
N TYR A 634 15.86 13.09 -2.42
CA TYR A 634 14.54 13.74 -2.46
C TYR A 634 13.52 13.21 -1.44
N ILE A 635 13.86 12.20 -0.65
CA ILE A 635 13.12 11.85 0.58
C ILE A 635 13.77 12.48 1.83
N GLY A 636 14.93 13.13 1.68
CA GLY A 636 15.71 13.71 2.77
C GLY A 636 16.67 12.73 3.45
N SER A 637 16.88 11.55 2.87
CA SER A 637 17.83 10.55 3.36
C SER A 637 19.28 10.91 3.00
N PHE A 638 20.24 10.41 3.75
CA PHE A 638 21.60 10.26 3.33
C PHE A 638 21.71 9.18 2.24
N VAL A 639 22.76 9.22 1.44
CA VAL A 639 22.89 8.44 0.21
C VAL A 639 24.16 7.59 0.19
N PRO A 640 24.17 6.44 -0.49
CA PRO A 640 25.33 5.56 -0.63
C PRO A 640 26.32 6.12 -1.66
N ALA A 641 27.11 7.10 -1.27
CA ALA A 641 28.14 7.72 -2.09
C ALA A 641 29.26 8.28 -1.21
N GLU A 642 30.36 8.73 -1.81
CA GLU A 642 31.36 9.54 -1.13
C GLU A 642 30.91 11.00 -1.03
N SER A 643 30.32 11.51 -2.11
CA SER A 643 29.59 12.78 -2.14
C SER A 643 28.52 12.75 -3.23
N ALA A 644 27.46 13.52 -3.05
CA ALA A 644 26.41 13.67 -4.05
C ALA A 644 25.89 15.10 -4.07
N MET A 645 25.87 15.72 -5.27
CA MET A 645 25.24 17.00 -5.51
C MET A 645 24.13 16.81 -6.55
N ILE A 646 22.90 17.14 -6.17
CA ILE A 646 21.71 16.91 -6.97
C ILE A 646 21.06 18.24 -7.33
N GLY A 647 20.88 18.49 -8.62
CA GLY A 647 20.13 19.62 -9.13
C GLY A 647 18.61 19.44 -9.06
N PRO A 648 17.83 20.39 -9.59
CA PRO A 648 16.36 20.29 -9.58
C PRO A 648 15.90 19.16 -10.51
N ILE A 649 15.24 18.17 -9.93
CA ILE A 649 14.61 17.05 -10.65
C ILE A 649 13.10 17.15 -10.49
N ASP A 650 12.38 17.02 -11.62
CA ASP A 650 10.92 17.02 -11.63
C ASP A 650 10.32 15.62 -11.82
N ARG A 651 11.01 14.77 -12.59
CA ARG A 651 10.54 13.42 -12.94
C ARG A 651 11.70 12.46 -13.03
N ILE A 652 11.43 11.20 -12.74
CA ILE A 652 12.36 10.09 -13.01
C ILE A 652 11.61 9.11 -13.91
N PHE A 653 12.19 8.80 -15.06
CA PHE A 653 11.68 7.82 -16.00
C PHE A 653 12.66 6.67 -16.16
N THR A 654 12.14 5.46 -16.24
CA THR A 654 12.96 4.28 -16.56
C THR A 654 12.31 3.46 -17.65
N ARG A 655 13.14 3.06 -18.60
CA ARG A 655 12.85 2.01 -19.57
C ARG A 655 13.93 0.94 -19.40
N ILE A 656 13.68 -0.05 -18.54
CA ILE A 656 14.65 -1.09 -18.15
C ILE A 656 13.98 -2.46 -18.29
N GLY A 657 14.52 -3.29 -19.20
CA GLY A 657 14.06 -4.66 -19.41
C GLY A 657 12.66 -4.78 -20.02
N ALA A 658 12.39 -5.82 -20.77
CA ALA A 658 11.02 -6.20 -21.17
C ALA A 658 10.56 -7.33 -20.23
N SER A 659 9.55 -7.11 -19.42
CA SER A 659 8.74 -8.21 -18.92
C SER A 659 7.74 -8.59 -20.01
N ASP A 660 7.72 -9.85 -20.40
CA ASP A 660 6.67 -10.38 -21.25
C ASP A 660 5.34 -10.20 -20.50
N ASP A 661 4.54 -9.25 -20.92
CA ASP A 661 3.17 -9.13 -20.46
C ASP A 661 2.28 -10.05 -21.32
N LEU A 662 2.46 -11.35 -21.09
CA LEU A 662 1.67 -12.40 -21.74
C LEU A 662 0.17 -12.28 -21.43
N ALA A 663 -0.17 -11.64 -20.33
CA ALA A 663 -1.56 -11.49 -19.87
C ALA A 663 -2.33 -10.45 -20.71
N SER A 664 -1.68 -9.40 -21.20
CA SER A 664 -2.32 -8.36 -22.01
C SER A 664 -2.32 -8.65 -23.51
N GLY A 665 -1.63 -9.70 -23.97
CA GLY A 665 -1.50 -10.06 -25.38
C GLY A 665 -0.73 -9.03 -26.24
N ARG A 666 -0.05 -8.08 -25.62
CA ARG A 666 0.78 -7.07 -26.32
C ARG A 666 2.18 -7.62 -26.56
N SER A 667 2.73 -7.36 -27.74
CA SER A 667 4.12 -7.72 -28.01
C SER A 667 5.06 -6.89 -27.13
N THR A 668 6.18 -7.49 -26.72
CA THR A 668 7.24 -6.81 -25.93
C THR A 668 7.70 -5.51 -26.58
N PHE A 669 7.77 -5.48 -27.91
CA PHE A 669 8.11 -4.29 -28.68
C PHE A 669 7.05 -3.18 -28.56
N MET A 670 5.74 -3.52 -28.52
CA MET A 670 4.68 -2.54 -28.35
C MET A 670 4.70 -1.92 -26.95
N VAL A 671 4.96 -2.71 -25.92
CA VAL A 671 5.13 -2.23 -24.54
C VAL A 671 6.33 -1.28 -24.48
N GLU A 672 7.46 -1.68 -25.07
CA GLU A 672 8.67 -0.86 -25.14
C GLU A 672 8.41 0.48 -25.83
N MET A 673 7.73 0.50 -26.96
CA MET A 673 7.42 1.73 -27.68
C MET A 673 6.42 2.62 -26.94
N THR A 674 5.47 2.04 -26.22
CA THR A 674 4.52 2.80 -25.40
C THR A 674 5.24 3.51 -24.21
N GLU A 675 6.12 2.79 -23.52
CA GLU A 675 6.94 3.37 -22.44
C GLU A 675 7.86 4.47 -23.00
N MET A 676 8.49 4.24 -24.15
CA MET A 676 9.35 5.24 -24.78
C MET A 676 8.58 6.47 -25.24
N ALA A 677 7.40 6.29 -25.83
CA ALA A 677 6.53 7.39 -26.24
C ALA A 677 6.13 8.27 -25.02
N ASN A 678 5.78 7.63 -23.89
CA ASN A 678 5.50 8.33 -22.65
C ASN A 678 6.67 9.21 -22.20
N ILE A 679 7.89 8.67 -22.23
CA ILE A 679 9.12 9.41 -21.89
C ILE A 679 9.30 10.60 -22.83
N LEU A 680 9.26 10.38 -24.15
CA LEU A 680 9.52 11.42 -25.16
C LEU A 680 8.50 12.57 -25.10
N HIS A 681 7.26 12.29 -24.72
CA HIS A 681 6.21 13.30 -24.57
C HIS A 681 6.25 14.07 -23.25
N GLN A 682 6.67 13.43 -22.16
CA GLN A 682 6.53 14.00 -20.83
C GLN A 682 7.83 14.46 -20.18
N ALA A 683 8.99 13.99 -20.66
CA ALA A 683 10.28 14.39 -20.10
C ALA A 683 10.57 15.88 -20.36
N THR A 684 11.21 16.53 -19.38
CA THR A 684 11.65 17.91 -19.42
C THR A 684 13.17 17.99 -19.26
N ALA A 685 13.74 19.16 -19.36
CA ALA A 685 15.17 19.38 -19.11
C ALA A 685 15.59 19.01 -17.65
N ASN A 686 14.66 19.03 -16.72
CA ASN A 686 14.88 18.66 -15.32
C ASN A 686 14.54 17.18 -15.04
N SER A 687 14.22 16.39 -16.04
CA SER A 687 13.90 14.96 -15.87
C SER A 687 15.17 14.12 -15.88
N LEU A 688 15.21 13.10 -15.00
CA LEU A 688 16.21 12.03 -15.04
C LEU A 688 15.62 10.84 -15.80
N VAL A 689 16.25 10.46 -16.91
CA VAL A 689 15.78 9.42 -17.82
C VAL A 689 16.79 8.28 -17.89
N LEU A 690 16.33 7.07 -17.65
CA LEU A 690 17.12 5.84 -17.75
C LEU A 690 16.57 4.96 -18.85
N ILE A 691 17.37 4.71 -19.90
CA ILE A 691 16.99 3.84 -21.01
C ILE A 691 17.98 2.69 -21.11
N ASP A 692 17.47 1.48 -20.94
CA ASP A 692 18.25 0.26 -21.07
C ASP A 692 17.78 -0.51 -22.31
N GLU A 693 18.55 -0.34 -23.37
CA GLU A 693 18.45 -1.11 -24.62
C GLU A 693 17.10 -0.99 -25.33
N ILE A 694 16.93 0.04 -26.12
CA ILE A 694 15.78 0.24 -27.02
C ILE A 694 16.00 -0.44 -28.38
N GLY A 695 14.92 -0.97 -28.99
CA GLY A 695 14.89 -1.50 -30.34
C GLY A 695 15.23 -2.99 -30.45
N ARG A 696 15.18 -3.77 -29.40
CA ARG A 696 15.45 -5.22 -29.43
C ARG A 696 14.35 -6.07 -30.06
N GLY A 697 13.13 -5.60 -30.08
CA GLY A 697 11.95 -6.35 -30.53
C GLY A 697 11.69 -6.27 -32.05
N THR A 698 12.59 -5.69 -32.82
CA THR A 698 12.43 -5.46 -34.29
C THR A 698 13.70 -5.79 -35.07
N SER A 699 13.74 -5.47 -36.37
CA SER A 699 14.95 -5.67 -37.16
C SER A 699 16.09 -4.79 -36.65
N THR A 700 17.36 -5.21 -36.88
CA THR A 700 18.54 -4.52 -36.37
C THR A 700 18.59 -3.05 -36.81
N TYR A 701 18.28 -2.80 -38.11
CA TYR A 701 18.32 -1.44 -38.65
C TYR A 701 17.17 -0.56 -38.17
N ASP A 702 15.97 -1.10 -38.03
CA ASP A 702 14.84 -0.37 -37.46
C ASP A 702 15.11 -0.04 -36.00
N GLY A 703 15.63 -1.01 -35.22
CA GLY A 703 16.01 -0.81 -33.83
C GLY A 703 17.10 0.25 -33.64
N LEU A 704 18.15 0.20 -34.46
CA LEU A 704 19.22 1.19 -34.48
C LEU A 704 18.70 2.59 -34.82
N SER A 705 17.88 2.72 -35.88
CA SER A 705 17.33 4.01 -36.29
C SER A 705 16.42 4.63 -35.22
N LEU A 706 15.60 3.83 -34.54
CA LEU A 706 14.78 4.27 -33.44
C LEU A 706 15.63 4.71 -32.22
N ALA A 707 16.64 3.90 -31.87
CA ALA A 707 17.53 4.23 -30.77
C ALA A 707 18.29 5.53 -31.02
N TRP A 708 18.78 5.73 -32.24
CA TRP A 708 19.45 6.95 -32.70
C TRP A 708 18.54 8.17 -32.57
N ALA A 709 17.36 8.10 -33.20
CA ALA A 709 16.40 9.20 -33.17
C ALA A 709 15.93 9.55 -31.74
N CYS A 710 15.70 8.56 -30.89
CA CYS A 710 15.35 8.77 -29.47
C CYS A 710 16.49 9.46 -28.70
N ALA A 711 17.74 9.01 -28.87
CA ALA A 711 18.90 9.63 -28.23
C ALA A 711 19.09 11.07 -28.69
N GLU A 712 19.01 11.34 -30.00
CA GLU A 712 19.10 12.67 -30.57
C GLU A 712 17.97 13.59 -30.07
N TRP A 713 16.73 13.10 -30.07
CA TRP A 713 15.58 13.86 -29.56
C TRP A 713 15.75 14.24 -28.08
N LEU A 714 16.14 13.29 -27.22
CA LEU A 714 16.39 13.55 -25.82
C LEU A 714 17.55 14.54 -25.61
N ALA A 715 18.59 14.46 -26.43
CA ALA A 715 19.74 15.34 -26.31
C ALA A 715 19.48 16.77 -26.84
N GLN A 716 18.81 16.92 -27.98
CA GLN A 716 18.64 18.22 -28.63
C GLN A 716 17.36 18.94 -28.27
N LYS A 717 16.24 18.23 -28.21
CA LYS A 717 14.92 18.83 -28.00
C LYS A 717 14.53 18.87 -26.52
N VAL A 718 14.60 17.74 -25.83
CA VAL A 718 14.22 17.65 -24.41
C VAL A 718 15.34 18.16 -23.51
N ARG A 719 16.59 17.78 -23.81
CA ARG A 719 17.79 18.09 -23.02
C ARG A 719 17.74 17.54 -21.60
N SER A 720 17.07 16.41 -21.41
CA SER A 720 16.94 15.73 -20.11
C SER A 720 18.25 15.10 -19.68
N LEU A 721 18.43 14.97 -18.37
CA LEU A 721 19.54 14.22 -17.79
C LEU A 721 19.32 12.72 -18.07
N THR A 722 20.10 12.17 -19.01
CA THR A 722 19.79 10.84 -19.57
C THR A 722 20.97 9.89 -19.45
N LEU A 723 20.69 8.68 -18.94
CA LEU A 723 21.58 7.52 -18.99
C LEU A 723 21.03 6.56 -20.03
N PHE A 724 21.75 6.38 -21.13
CA PHE A 724 21.30 5.62 -22.30
C PHE A 724 22.23 4.43 -22.55
N ALA A 725 21.84 3.26 -22.04
CA ALA A 725 22.58 2.04 -22.28
C ALA A 725 22.16 1.40 -23.62
N THR A 726 23.13 0.99 -24.40
CA THR A 726 22.88 0.42 -25.72
C THR A 726 23.91 -0.65 -26.10
N HIS A 727 23.52 -1.56 -26.99
CA HIS A 727 24.38 -2.48 -27.69
C HIS A 727 24.78 -1.97 -29.09
N TYR A 728 24.15 -0.91 -29.54
CA TYR A 728 24.46 -0.32 -30.83
C TYR A 728 25.72 0.57 -30.70
N PHE A 729 26.88 0.04 -31.13
CA PHE A 729 28.13 0.78 -31.07
C PHE A 729 28.12 2.03 -31.98
N GLU A 730 27.28 2.02 -32.99
CA GLU A 730 27.06 3.12 -33.92
C GLU A 730 26.66 4.41 -33.19
N LEU A 731 25.91 4.30 -32.06
CA LEU A 731 25.52 5.46 -31.27
C LEU A 731 26.70 6.16 -30.57
N THR A 732 27.86 5.48 -30.46
CA THR A 732 29.03 6.05 -29.77
C THR A 732 29.68 7.21 -30.58
N VAL A 733 29.29 7.45 -31.81
CA VAL A 733 29.73 8.61 -32.60
C VAL A 733 28.92 9.88 -32.31
N LEU A 734 27.76 9.77 -31.66
CA LEU A 734 26.89 10.91 -31.35
C LEU A 734 27.60 12.06 -30.60
N PRO A 735 28.50 11.82 -29.64
CA PRO A 735 29.25 12.90 -28.99
C PRO A 735 30.13 13.75 -29.94
N GLU A 736 30.53 13.20 -31.09
CA GLU A 736 31.30 13.93 -32.08
C GLU A 736 30.42 14.87 -32.92
N GLN A 737 29.12 14.50 -33.03
CA GLN A 737 28.16 15.22 -33.88
C GLN A 737 27.32 16.22 -33.07
N LEU A 738 27.00 15.90 -31.82
CA LEU A 738 26.05 16.61 -30.98
C LEU A 738 26.66 17.03 -29.63
N LYS A 739 26.40 18.26 -29.24
CA LYS A 739 26.82 18.77 -27.93
C LYS A 739 25.97 18.22 -26.80
N GLY A 740 26.59 18.07 -25.63
CA GLY A 740 25.90 17.61 -24.42
C GLY A 740 25.82 16.09 -24.26
N ILE A 741 26.41 15.34 -25.21
CA ILE A 741 26.49 13.88 -25.16
C ILE A 741 27.92 13.47 -24.80
N ALA A 742 28.09 12.44 -24.01
CA ALA A 742 29.36 11.79 -23.74
C ALA A 742 29.23 10.27 -23.73
N ASN A 743 30.31 9.57 -24.00
CA ASN A 743 30.41 8.13 -23.90
C ASN A 743 31.01 7.73 -22.56
N VAL A 744 30.46 6.71 -21.95
CA VAL A 744 31.06 5.96 -20.84
C VAL A 744 30.87 4.46 -21.10
N HIS A 745 31.76 3.65 -20.54
CA HIS A 745 31.63 2.21 -20.67
C HIS A 745 31.93 1.48 -19.37
N LEU A 746 31.36 0.30 -19.22
CA LEU A 746 31.73 -0.63 -18.16
C LEU A 746 32.80 -1.58 -18.69
N ASP A 747 33.94 -1.61 -17.98
CA ASP A 747 35.12 -2.31 -18.43
C ASP A 747 35.02 -3.83 -18.15
N ALA A 748 35.63 -4.59 -19.06
CA ALA A 748 35.79 -6.02 -18.90
C ALA A 748 37.17 -6.43 -19.46
N VAL A 749 37.85 -7.32 -18.78
CA VAL A 749 39.18 -7.80 -19.16
C VAL A 749 39.10 -9.24 -19.60
N GLU A 750 39.53 -9.54 -20.83
CA GLU A 750 39.73 -10.91 -21.31
C GLU A 750 41.09 -11.45 -20.86
N HIS A 751 41.07 -12.61 -20.20
CA HIS A 751 42.26 -13.35 -19.85
C HIS A 751 42.09 -14.83 -20.14
N ASN A 752 42.88 -15.38 -21.08
CA ASN A 752 42.93 -16.79 -21.43
C ASN A 752 41.57 -17.49 -21.62
N ASP A 753 40.75 -16.96 -22.57
CA ASP A 753 39.37 -17.42 -22.87
C ASP A 753 38.33 -17.22 -21.74
N THR A 754 38.69 -16.53 -20.66
CA THR A 754 37.76 -16.11 -19.62
C THR A 754 37.63 -14.60 -19.64
N ILE A 755 36.45 -14.07 -19.21
CA ILE A 755 36.21 -12.65 -19.07
C ILE A 755 36.00 -12.30 -17.61
N ALA A 756 36.68 -11.28 -17.13
CA ALA A 756 36.45 -10.69 -15.82
C ALA A 756 35.74 -9.33 -15.99
N PHE A 757 34.58 -9.21 -15.40
CA PHE A 757 33.84 -7.95 -15.38
C PHE A 757 34.41 -7.08 -14.25
N MET A 758 34.90 -5.91 -14.62
CA MET A 758 35.49 -4.98 -13.64
C MET A 758 34.43 -4.18 -12.88
N HIS A 759 33.22 -4.12 -13.41
CA HIS A 759 32.08 -3.31 -12.86
C HIS A 759 32.43 -1.85 -12.61
N ALA A 760 33.52 -1.37 -13.20
CA ALA A 760 34.00 0.01 -13.10
C ALA A 760 33.61 0.78 -14.35
N VAL A 761 33.08 2.00 -14.17
CA VAL A 761 32.74 2.90 -15.27
C VAL A 761 33.98 3.69 -15.67
N GLN A 762 34.25 3.73 -16.96
CA GLN A 762 35.34 4.49 -17.58
C GLN A 762 34.81 5.47 -18.62
N GLU A 763 35.51 6.57 -18.81
CA GLU A 763 35.19 7.54 -19.88
C GLU A 763 35.50 6.98 -21.25
N GLY A 764 34.71 7.37 -22.24
CA GLY A 764 34.82 6.91 -23.63
C GLY A 764 33.95 5.70 -23.95
N ALA A 765 33.98 5.30 -25.23
CA ALA A 765 33.24 4.15 -25.73
C ALA A 765 33.98 2.83 -25.44
N ALA A 766 33.27 1.72 -25.25
CA ALA A 766 33.88 0.40 -25.17
C ALA A 766 34.58 0.04 -26.49
N SER A 767 35.75 -0.56 -26.39
CA SER A 767 36.58 -0.92 -27.57
C SER A 767 36.12 -2.18 -28.30
N LYS A 768 35.34 -3.05 -27.65
CA LYS A 768 34.92 -4.36 -28.15
C LYS A 768 33.58 -4.82 -27.60
N SER A 769 32.90 -5.69 -28.35
CA SER A 769 31.76 -6.45 -27.83
C SER A 769 32.26 -7.75 -27.19
N TYR A 770 31.69 -8.11 -26.03
CA TYR A 770 32.08 -9.30 -25.26
C TYR A 770 31.07 -10.44 -25.36
N GLY A 771 30.10 -10.38 -26.29
CA GLY A 771 29.01 -11.34 -26.39
C GLY A 771 29.47 -12.80 -26.52
N LEU A 772 30.49 -13.07 -27.33
CA LEU A 772 31.03 -14.41 -27.48
C LEU A 772 31.79 -14.92 -26.26
N ALA A 773 32.47 -14.05 -25.51
CA ALA A 773 33.12 -14.40 -24.25
C ALA A 773 32.08 -14.71 -23.16
N VAL A 774 30.99 -13.97 -23.08
CA VAL A 774 29.85 -14.27 -22.20
C VAL A 774 29.19 -15.59 -22.55
N ALA A 775 28.99 -15.87 -23.87
CA ALA A 775 28.43 -17.15 -24.33
C ALA A 775 29.33 -18.35 -23.94
N ALA A 776 30.64 -18.18 -24.00
CA ALA A 776 31.59 -19.19 -23.53
C ALA A 776 31.50 -19.44 -22.01
N LEU A 777 31.36 -18.37 -21.20
CA LEU A 777 31.12 -18.48 -19.76
C LEU A 777 29.78 -19.16 -19.41
N ALA A 778 28.75 -18.95 -20.23
CA ALA A 778 27.45 -19.58 -20.07
C ALA A 778 27.42 -21.07 -20.46
N GLY A 779 28.57 -21.63 -20.91
CA GLY A 779 28.70 -23.04 -21.24
C GLY A 779 28.35 -23.41 -22.69
N VAL A 780 28.26 -22.44 -23.61
CA VAL A 780 28.10 -22.74 -25.04
C VAL A 780 29.33 -23.53 -25.53
N PRO A 781 29.15 -24.63 -26.27
CA PRO A 781 30.26 -25.47 -26.73
C PRO A 781 31.35 -24.68 -27.45
N GLN A 782 32.62 -24.96 -27.12
CA GLN A 782 33.80 -24.26 -27.68
C GLN A 782 33.86 -24.30 -29.19
N SER A 783 33.37 -25.39 -29.81
CA SER A 783 33.24 -25.49 -31.30
C SER A 783 32.32 -24.43 -31.89
N VAL A 784 31.18 -24.14 -31.21
CA VAL A 784 30.22 -23.12 -31.65
C VAL A 784 30.85 -21.74 -31.48
N ILE A 785 31.52 -21.49 -30.31
CA ILE A 785 32.20 -20.22 -30.06
C ILE A 785 33.28 -19.94 -31.09
N LYS A 786 34.08 -20.96 -31.45
CA LYS A 786 35.13 -20.82 -32.48
C LYS A 786 34.54 -20.46 -33.86
N LEU A 787 33.43 -21.10 -34.23
CA LEU A 787 32.71 -20.79 -35.48
C LEU A 787 32.12 -19.39 -35.46
N ALA A 788 31.55 -18.98 -34.31
CA ALA A 788 30.99 -17.65 -34.12
C ALA A 788 32.07 -16.55 -34.22
N LYS A 789 33.27 -16.76 -33.62
CA LYS A 789 34.42 -15.85 -33.74
C LYS A 789 34.85 -15.68 -35.22
N GLN A 790 34.88 -16.76 -36.02
CA GLN A 790 35.19 -16.71 -37.43
C GLN A 790 34.14 -15.93 -38.22
N LYS A 791 32.87 -16.15 -37.92
CA LYS A 791 31.77 -15.40 -38.55
C LYS A 791 31.78 -13.93 -38.22
N LEU A 792 32.02 -13.59 -36.95
CA LEU A 792 32.15 -12.19 -36.50
C LEU A 792 33.23 -11.46 -37.25
N ALA A 793 34.43 -12.04 -37.38
CA ALA A 793 35.54 -11.44 -38.11
C ALA A 793 35.23 -11.25 -39.61
N GLN A 794 34.39 -12.13 -40.25
CA GLN A 794 33.91 -11.95 -41.61
C GLN A 794 32.94 -10.78 -41.73
N LEU A 795 31.99 -10.68 -40.78
CA LEU A 795 30.97 -9.61 -40.76
C LEU A 795 31.59 -8.24 -40.51
N GLU A 796 32.59 -8.15 -39.59
CA GLU A 796 33.33 -6.90 -39.32
C GLU A 796 34.12 -6.45 -40.56
N LYS A 797 34.73 -7.36 -41.33
CA LYS A 797 35.42 -7.03 -42.59
C LYS A 797 34.44 -6.50 -43.63
N PHE A 798 33.27 -7.14 -43.76
CA PHE A 798 32.21 -6.67 -44.68
C PHE A 798 31.72 -5.26 -44.31
N SER A 799 31.51 -4.98 -42.97
CA SER A 799 31.10 -3.66 -42.49
C SER A 799 32.17 -2.61 -42.74
N GLN A 800 33.46 -2.92 -42.53
CA GLN A 800 34.58 -1.99 -42.80
C GLN A 800 34.74 -1.69 -44.27
N GLN A 801 34.55 -2.67 -45.16
CA GLN A 801 34.57 -2.47 -46.62
C GLN A 801 33.38 -1.62 -47.12
N ASN A 802 32.18 -1.80 -46.56
CA ASN A 802 31.02 -0.96 -46.87
C ASN A 802 31.20 0.47 -46.32
N ASN A 803 31.79 0.65 -45.13
CA ASN A 803 32.09 1.99 -44.60
C ASN A 803 33.19 2.73 -45.40
N GLN A 804 34.21 2.02 -45.92
CA GLN A 804 35.20 2.65 -46.81
C GLN A 804 34.58 3.04 -48.15
N LEU A 805 33.68 2.23 -48.67
CA LEU A 805 32.94 2.58 -49.90
C LEU A 805 31.96 3.74 -49.66
N ASN A 806 31.40 3.88 -48.46
CA ASN A 806 30.54 5.00 -48.11
C ASN A 806 31.34 6.30 -47.82
N VAL A 807 32.51 6.21 -47.21
CA VAL A 807 33.40 7.39 -47.02
C VAL A 807 33.96 7.91 -48.34
N ASP A 808 34.34 7.00 -49.26
CA ASP A 808 34.73 7.40 -50.61
C ASP A 808 33.53 7.92 -51.45
N ALA A 809 32.31 7.39 -51.19
CA ALA A 809 31.06 7.93 -51.74
C ALA A 809 30.67 9.29 -51.17
N MET A 810 30.88 9.50 -49.86
CA MET A 810 30.62 10.82 -49.21
C MET A 810 31.65 11.91 -49.59
N GLN A 811 32.89 11.57 -49.92
CA GLN A 811 33.83 12.54 -50.49
C GLN A 811 33.53 12.89 -51.95
N GLN A 812 32.80 12.06 -52.68
CA GLN A 812 32.22 12.33 -54.00
C GLN A 812 30.83 12.98 -53.95
N GLN A 813 30.14 13.02 -52.81
CA GLN A 813 28.77 13.54 -52.65
C GLN A 813 28.64 15.08 -52.65
N GLY A 814 29.69 15.85 -52.86
CA GLY A 814 29.53 17.22 -53.29
C GLY A 814 28.89 17.37 -54.69
N GLN A 815 28.68 16.28 -55.41
CA GLN A 815 27.95 16.23 -56.67
C GLN A 815 26.63 15.40 -56.60
N GLY A 816 26.35 14.69 -55.54
CA GLY A 816 25.18 13.81 -55.39
C GLY A 816 23.89 14.51 -54.89
N GLU A 817 24.01 15.67 -54.26
CA GLU A 817 22.81 16.44 -53.88
C GLU A 817 22.03 17.01 -55.04
N LEU A 818 22.74 17.30 -56.20
CA LEU A 818 22.06 17.74 -57.43
C LEU A 818 21.25 16.61 -58.09
N LEU A 819 21.71 15.35 -58.00
CA LEU A 819 21.04 14.19 -58.62
C LEU A 819 19.82 13.71 -57.80
N LEU A 820 19.85 13.85 -56.46
CA LEU A 820 18.70 13.52 -55.59
C LEU A 820 17.63 14.62 -55.64
N MET A 821 17.97 15.89 -55.88
CA MET A 821 16.99 16.94 -56.14
C MET A 821 16.29 16.75 -57.46
N GLU A 822 17.00 16.37 -58.56
CA GLU A 822 16.40 16.05 -59.86
C GLU A 822 15.47 14.81 -59.79
N GLU A 823 15.82 13.77 -59.05
CA GLU A 823 14.96 12.57 -58.86
C GLU A 823 13.70 12.84 -58.05
N ASN A 824 13.76 13.75 -57.07
CA ASN A 824 12.59 14.19 -56.30
C ASN A 824 11.69 15.13 -57.10
N GLU A 825 12.25 16.08 -57.86
CA GLU A 825 11.43 16.93 -58.77
C GLU A 825 10.71 16.13 -59.86
N GLN A 826 11.33 15.08 -60.39
CA GLN A 826 10.69 14.18 -61.36
C GLN A 826 9.57 13.30 -60.70
N LYS A 827 9.76 12.83 -59.50
CA LYS A 827 8.73 12.11 -58.74
C LYS A 827 7.56 13.02 -58.35
N ASP A 828 7.82 14.22 -57.90
CA ASP A 828 6.78 15.19 -57.58
C ASP A 828 6.00 15.65 -58.81
N ALA A 829 6.66 15.83 -59.99
CA ALA A 829 5.99 16.12 -61.22
C ALA A 829 5.11 14.94 -61.70
N LEU A 830 5.56 13.70 -61.53
CA LEU A 830 4.76 12.49 -61.80
C LEU A 830 3.52 12.38 -60.90
N TRP A 831 3.69 12.67 -59.60
CA TRP A 831 2.57 12.68 -58.65
C TRP A 831 1.57 13.79 -58.92
N GLN A 832 2.02 15.00 -59.27
CA GLN A 832 1.14 16.09 -59.69
C GLN A 832 0.35 15.78 -60.97
N MET A 833 0.96 15.10 -61.93
CA MET A 833 0.24 14.62 -63.10
C MET A 833 -0.80 13.53 -62.78
N ILE A 834 -0.53 12.65 -61.83
CA ILE A 834 -1.49 11.63 -61.33
C ILE A 834 -2.66 12.28 -60.57
N GLU A 835 -2.38 13.23 -59.73
CA GLU A 835 -3.42 13.98 -58.97
C GLU A 835 -4.34 14.81 -59.85
N ASN A 836 -3.83 15.37 -60.96
CA ASN A 836 -4.62 16.17 -61.91
C ASN A 836 -5.30 15.27 -63.00
N PHE A 837 -5.21 13.96 -62.87
CA PHE A 837 -5.81 13.00 -63.80
C PHE A 837 -7.26 12.66 -63.37
N ASP A 838 -8.25 13.19 -64.13
CA ASP A 838 -9.64 12.79 -63.93
C ASP A 838 -10.07 11.89 -65.14
N PRO A 839 -10.22 10.59 -64.91
CA PRO A 839 -10.56 9.63 -65.97
C PRO A 839 -12.00 9.82 -66.49
N ASP A 840 -12.89 10.45 -65.73
CA ASP A 840 -14.30 10.64 -66.10
C ASP A 840 -14.52 11.84 -67.04
N GLU A 841 -13.58 12.79 -67.04
CA GLU A 841 -13.65 13.96 -67.96
C GLU A 841 -12.88 13.77 -69.26
N MET A 842 -12.23 12.60 -69.49
CA MET A 842 -11.40 12.37 -70.66
C MET A 842 -12.00 11.36 -71.64
N SER A 843 -11.81 11.63 -72.93
CA SER A 843 -12.10 10.63 -73.96
C SER A 843 -11.06 9.46 -73.89
N PRO A 844 -11.44 8.24 -74.33
CA PRO A 844 -10.53 7.05 -74.34
C PRO A 844 -9.22 7.29 -75.03
N LYS A 845 -9.19 8.11 -76.09
CA LYS A 845 -7.98 8.47 -76.81
C LYS A 845 -7.07 9.40 -76.03
N GLN A 846 -7.63 10.34 -75.26
CA GLN A 846 -6.89 11.25 -74.38
C GLN A 846 -6.32 10.49 -73.22
N ALA A 847 -7.07 9.62 -72.58
CA ALA A 847 -6.63 8.77 -71.48
C ALA A 847 -5.45 7.90 -71.83
N LEU A 848 -5.50 7.27 -73.01
CA LEU A 848 -4.42 6.46 -73.51
C LEU A 848 -3.15 7.29 -73.78
N SER A 849 -3.29 8.50 -74.33
CA SER A 849 -2.19 9.43 -74.57
C SER A 849 -1.55 9.85 -73.25
N TYR A 850 -2.35 10.08 -72.20
CA TYR A 850 -1.90 10.48 -70.89
C TYR A 850 -1.12 9.34 -70.22
N LEU A 851 -1.60 8.12 -70.28
CA LEU A 851 -0.88 6.94 -69.81
C LEU A 851 0.48 6.75 -70.49
N TYR A 852 0.59 7.03 -71.79
CA TYR A 852 1.89 7.01 -72.50
C TYR A 852 2.83 8.11 -72.01
N GLN A 853 2.33 9.29 -71.65
CA GLN A 853 3.12 10.38 -71.04
C GLN A 853 3.65 9.99 -69.67
N LEU A 854 2.81 9.44 -68.78
CA LEU A 854 3.21 8.93 -67.47
C LEU A 854 4.28 7.85 -67.62
N LYS A 855 4.10 6.90 -68.52
CA LYS A 855 5.08 5.83 -68.79
C LYS A 855 6.39 6.32 -69.32
N LYS A 856 6.37 7.42 -70.10
CA LYS A 856 7.59 8.05 -70.60
C LYS A 856 8.38 8.77 -69.50
N MET A 857 7.71 9.43 -68.58
CA MET A 857 8.32 10.07 -67.41
C MET A 857 8.87 9.05 -66.40
N GLN A 858 8.28 7.85 -66.34
CA GLN A 858 8.80 6.79 -65.45
C GLN A 858 10.10 6.16 -66.02
N ARG A 859 10.40 6.30 -67.28
CA ARG A 859 11.56 5.67 -67.98
C ARG A 859 12.73 6.66 -68.22
N GLY A 860 12.53 7.93 -68.04
CA GLY A 860 13.60 8.95 -68.09
C GLY A 860 14.07 9.27 -66.70
#